data_85fdaefeba0afb5e6247a76b59902bd6
#
_entry.id   85fdaefeba0afb5e6247a76b59902bd6
#
_cell.length_a   1.000
_cell.length_b   1.000
_cell.length_c   1.000
_cell.angle_alpha   90.00
_cell.angle_beta   90.00
_cell.angle_gamma   90.00
#
_symmetry.space_group_name_H-M   'P 1'
#
loop_
_entity.id
_entity.type
_entity.pdbx_description
1 polymer ?
#
loop_
_entity_poly.entity_id
_entity_poly.type
_entity_poly.pdbx_seq_one_letter_code
_entity_poly.pdbx_strand_id
1 'polypeptide(L)'
;MSSRSQHASICRMCHAACPVIVEMEDGLPVKVTGNKASPTYHGFCCSRGQASVEHIRHPDRLLHSLKRMPDGRFEPIAIEQAMDEIADKLRAIVDQHGPRALAAYFGTYSGPYPAAGTLLGSLVASLGSPMIFASATIDQPGKDIANAMLGHWKAGPQAFADSDVWLMLGGNPMVTIAGGVPSQNPARRLTDKIKDGMKLIVIDPRKTETAARAQIHLRPTPGEDVAVLAAMLHVIIKEQLYDDAFITENVKGFTELKNAVAPYTPEHAAARADVPAEQIFEAARVFAKARRGVATGLTGANMSGHSSLTEYLLLCLNTLCGRFVREGEPVANPGVLLPRATPIAEAADPAPYHNVGEALRVRGLSQSAAGMPTAALADEILLEGEGQVKALIVNSGNPVAAWPDQQKTVAAMKKLELLVHVDIKMSATAKLADYIIAPKVSYEVPTISLAVEHLENFSYHWGLCEPFGMYAPALMDTPEGSDLIEEWEFYYGLAQRLGIGLFSFPMQSRTATVREERDFVMLDMDNKPTSDDMLELLCNRSRIPLDEVKKHPNGALFPEKIVAAAKRPDCTARLDIGNPDMMAELDAAVVAKPRDDRFPFTLVSRRMKNAYNSSLRDLPRLVKTKRPYNPAYLHPDDLAALGLDDGDYIEIRSAHGAIVGIANADKTLKPGVLSMAHAYGDGALSENANAPKQEDILFREGSNTSALISTDDDYDRFSGIPRMSALPVAIRPVPSQPAPQ
;
A
#
# COMPACT_ATOMS: atom_id res chain seq x y z
N MET A 1 -8.11 39.71 -21.81
CA MET A 1 -9.12 38.78 -21.22
C MET A 1 -8.38 37.52 -20.92
N SER A 2 -8.44 37.03 -19.68
CA SER A 2 -7.80 35.75 -19.34
C SER A 2 -8.40 34.61 -20.19
N SER A 3 -7.56 33.75 -20.76
CA SER A 3 -8.01 32.60 -21.54
C SER A 3 -8.39 31.46 -20.58
N ARG A 4 -9.68 31.11 -20.52
CA ARG A 4 -10.15 29.96 -19.72
C ARG A 4 -10.47 28.78 -20.61
N SER A 5 -10.02 27.60 -20.20
CA SER A 5 -10.30 26.32 -20.86
C SER A 5 -10.54 25.20 -19.84
N GLN A 6 -11.16 24.11 -20.29
CA GLN A 6 -11.39 22.91 -19.47
C GLN A 6 -10.85 21.70 -20.21
N HIS A 7 -10.11 20.87 -19.50
CA HIS A 7 -9.47 19.68 -20.05
C HIS A 7 -9.79 18.46 -19.18
N ALA A 8 -10.10 17.35 -19.84
CA ALA A 8 -10.18 16.08 -19.17
C ALA A 8 -8.76 15.59 -18.84
N SER A 9 -8.58 15.02 -17.63
CA SER A 9 -7.33 14.46 -17.18
C SER A 9 -7.56 13.38 -16.13
N ILE A 10 -6.47 12.81 -15.62
CA ILE A 10 -6.46 11.78 -14.56
C ILE A 10 -5.83 12.36 -13.31
N CYS A 11 -6.50 12.19 -12.16
CA CYS A 11 -5.95 12.54 -10.85
C CYS A 11 -4.84 11.56 -10.46
N ARG A 12 -3.65 12.08 -10.11
CA ARG A 12 -2.48 11.29 -9.71
C ARG A 12 -2.19 11.38 -8.20
N MET A 13 -3.17 11.84 -7.38
CA MET A 13 -3.00 11.97 -5.93
C MET A 13 -3.06 10.64 -5.16
N CYS A 14 -3.44 9.56 -5.82
CA CYS A 14 -3.41 8.18 -5.32
C CYS A 14 -3.67 7.20 -6.48
N HIS A 15 -3.66 5.90 -6.21
CA HIS A 15 -3.87 4.85 -7.20
C HIS A 15 -5.29 4.77 -7.81
N ALA A 16 -6.27 5.52 -7.28
CA ALA A 16 -7.63 5.44 -7.80
C ALA A 16 -7.80 6.04 -9.21
N ALA A 17 -6.80 6.74 -9.73
CA ALA A 17 -6.75 7.28 -11.10
C ALA A 17 -8.07 7.94 -11.56
N CYS A 18 -8.70 8.76 -10.67
CA CYS A 18 -10.01 9.36 -10.92
C CYS A 18 -9.97 10.28 -12.15
N PRO A 19 -10.88 10.12 -13.13
CA PRO A 19 -11.07 11.09 -14.20
C PRO A 19 -11.54 12.43 -13.65
N VAL A 20 -10.84 13.50 -14.03
CA VAL A 20 -11.08 14.85 -13.55
C VAL A 20 -11.22 15.83 -14.73
N ILE A 21 -11.87 16.97 -14.46
CA ILE A 21 -11.82 18.16 -15.31
C ILE A 21 -10.92 19.17 -14.63
N VAL A 22 -9.90 19.59 -15.35
CA VAL A 22 -8.95 20.64 -14.96
C VAL A 22 -9.36 21.94 -15.64
N GLU A 23 -9.73 22.95 -14.86
CA GLU A 23 -9.95 24.31 -15.35
C GLU A 23 -8.59 25.01 -15.41
N MET A 24 -8.23 25.50 -16.60
CA MET A 24 -7.00 26.23 -16.86
C MET A 24 -7.32 27.71 -17.05
N GLU A 25 -6.45 28.58 -16.55
CA GLU A 25 -6.47 30.04 -16.78
C GLU A 25 -5.05 30.49 -17.13
N ASP A 26 -4.90 31.06 -18.30
CA ASP A 26 -3.60 31.52 -18.84
C ASP A 26 -2.51 30.41 -18.81
N GLY A 27 -2.88 29.18 -19.23
CA GLY A 27 -1.99 28.02 -19.29
C GLY A 27 -1.74 27.32 -17.93
N LEU A 28 -2.32 27.79 -16.82
CA LEU A 28 -2.11 27.24 -15.50
C LEU A 28 -3.39 26.63 -14.90
N PRO A 29 -3.30 25.49 -14.20
CA PRO A 29 -4.45 24.90 -13.55
C PRO A 29 -4.92 25.74 -12.36
N VAL A 30 -6.23 26.04 -12.31
CA VAL A 30 -6.82 26.86 -11.25
C VAL A 30 -7.85 26.08 -10.42
N LYS A 31 -8.46 25.03 -10.98
CA LYS A 31 -9.45 24.23 -10.27
C LYS A 31 -9.55 22.82 -10.85
N VAL A 32 -9.82 21.85 -9.97
CA VAL A 32 -10.03 20.46 -10.34
C VAL A 32 -11.36 19.97 -9.79
N THR A 33 -12.14 19.33 -10.63
CA THR A 33 -13.42 18.70 -10.29
C THR A 33 -13.51 17.30 -10.89
N GLY A 34 -14.38 16.45 -10.36
CA GLY A 34 -14.59 15.13 -10.95
C GLY A 34 -15.26 15.22 -12.32
N ASN A 35 -14.82 14.38 -13.26
CA ASN A 35 -15.37 14.33 -14.61
C ASN A 35 -16.72 13.60 -14.63
N LYS A 36 -17.80 14.36 -14.86
CA LYS A 36 -19.18 13.82 -14.92
C LYS A 36 -19.44 12.95 -16.15
N ALA A 37 -18.65 13.14 -17.21
CA ALA A 37 -18.76 12.34 -18.44
C ALA A 37 -18.08 10.97 -18.34
N SER A 38 -17.30 10.73 -17.26
CA SER A 38 -16.70 9.41 -17.04
C SER A 38 -17.77 8.35 -16.76
N PRO A 39 -17.76 7.22 -17.48
CA PRO A 39 -18.84 6.22 -17.41
C PRO A 39 -18.89 5.44 -16.08
N THR A 40 -17.80 5.41 -15.30
CA THR A 40 -17.72 4.62 -14.05
C THR A 40 -17.60 5.48 -12.80
N TYR A 41 -16.90 6.62 -12.86
CA TYR A 41 -16.65 7.49 -11.72
C TYR A 41 -17.78 8.48 -11.45
N HIS A 42 -18.59 8.82 -12.46
CA HIS A 42 -19.78 9.70 -12.37
C HIS A 42 -19.50 11.03 -11.65
N GLY A 43 -18.37 11.67 -11.96
CA GLY A 43 -18.00 12.95 -11.35
C GLY A 43 -17.34 12.83 -9.96
N PHE A 44 -16.96 11.66 -9.53
CA PHE A 44 -16.26 11.47 -8.26
C PHE A 44 -14.83 12.02 -8.32
N CYS A 45 -14.49 12.87 -7.36
CA CYS A 45 -13.13 13.30 -7.04
C CYS A 45 -13.08 13.66 -5.55
N CYS A 46 -12.22 13.01 -4.78
CA CYS A 46 -12.08 13.26 -3.35
C CYS A 46 -11.37 14.60 -3.08
N SER A 47 -11.36 15.03 -1.80
CA SER A 47 -10.70 16.29 -1.38
C SER A 47 -9.21 16.35 -1.78
N ARG A 48 -8.49 15.23 -1.76
CA ARG A 48 -7.07 15.16 -2.17
C ARG A 48 -6.90 15.47 -3.66
N GLY A 49 -7.73 14.87 -4.51
CA GLY A 49 -7.70 15.16 -5.96
C GLY A 49 -8.09 16.62 -6.28
N GLN A 50 -9.04 17.17 -5.54
CA GLN A 50 -9.40 18.59 -5.69
C GLN A 50 -8.29 19.55 -5.22
N ALA A 51 -7.37 19.10 -4.36
CA ALA A 51 -6.22 19.86 -3.89
C ALA A 51 -4.98 19.72 -4.80
N SER A 52 -5.07 19.04 -5.94
CA SER A 52 -3.92 18.82 -6.82
C SER A 52 -3.31 20.12 -7.38
N VAL A 53 -4.11 21.17 -7.54
CA VAL A 53 -3.60 22.51 -7.93
C VAL A 53 -2.68 23.09 -6.85
N GLU A 54 -3.08 22.98 -5.58
CA GLU A 54 -2.27 23.44 -4.45
C GLU A 54 -0.97 22.63 -4.33
N HIS A 55 -1.03 21.33 -4.65
CA HIS A 55 0.14 20.47 -4.67
C HIS A 55 1.16 20.87 -5.73
N ILE A 56 0.73 21.15 -6.96
CA ILE A 56 1.60 21.56 -8.06
C ILE A 56 2.22 22.94 -7.79
N ARG A 57 1.45 23.86 -7.21
CA ARG A 57 1.85 25.25 -6.89
C ARG A 57 2.37 25.41 -5.48
N HIS A 58 2.70 24.35 -4.79
CA HIS A 58 3.15 24.45 -3.40
C HIS A 58 4.44 25.30 -3.33
N PRO A 59 4.54 26.27 -2.40
CA PRO A 59 5.72 27.13 -2.31
C PRO A 59 7.02 26.37 -2.03
N ASP A 60 6.94 25.24 -1.33
CA ASP A 60 8.10 24.40 -1.02
C ASP A 60 8.37 23.32 -2.09
N ARG A 61 7.69 23.40 -3.26
CA ARG A 61 7.99 22.50 -4.37
C ARG A 61 9.38 22.79 -4.92
N LEU A 62 10.19 21.74 -5.05
CA LEU A 62 11.48 21.83 -5.68
C LEU A 62 11.31 22.05 -7.19
N LEU A 63 11.99 23.07 -7.71
CA LEU A 63 12.03 23.40 -9.14
C LEU A 63 13.39 23.09 -9.78
N HIS A 64 14.38 22.79 -8.95
CA HIS A 64 15.72 22.38 -9.35
C HIS A 64 16.16 21.19 -8.53
N SER A 65 16.96 20.33 -9.13
CA SER A 65 17.66 19.29 -8.40
C SER A 65 18.66 19.91 -7.44
N LEU A 66 18.93 19.23 -6.32
CA LEU A 66 19.77 19.73 -5.25
C LEU A 66 20.89 18.75 -4.93
N LYS A 67 22.07 19.29 -4.61
CA LYS A 67 23.22 18.55 -4.08
C LYS A 67 23.52 19.00 -2.66
N ARG A 68 23.77 18.04 -1.76
CA ARG A 68 24.24 18.33 -0.41
C ARG A 68 25.72 18.65 -0.42
N MET A 69 26.08 19.82 0.11
CA MET A 69 27.43 20.29 0.24
C MET A 69 28.11 19.72 1.51
N PRO A 70 29.44 19.74 1.61
CA PRO A 70 30.17 19.23 2.78
C PRO A 70 29.77 19.87 4.12
N ASP A 71 29.26 21.12 4.09
CA ASP A 71 28.75 21.84 5.26
C ASP A 71 27.28 21.49 5.62
N GLY A 72 26.69 20.58 4.87
CA GLY A 72 25.31 20.10 5.07
C GLY A 72 24.23 20.97 4.39
N ARG A 73 24.58 22.11 3.78
CA ARG A 73 23.62 22.90 2.99
C ARG A 73 23.34 22.24 1.65
N PHE A 74 22.17 22.55 1.09
CA PHE A 74 21.80 22.12 -0.25
C PHE A 74 21.95 23.27 -1.24
N GLU A 75 22.55 22.98 -2.38
CA GLU A 75 22.69 23.92 -3.49
C GLU A 75 22.08 23.35 -4.77
N PRO A 76 21.46 24.18 -5.61
CA PRO A 76 20.98 23.75 -6.92
C PRO A 76 22.11 23.16 -7.76
N ILE A 77 21.82 22.08 -8.46
CA ILE A 77 22.71 21.43 -9.43
C ILE A 77 21.93 21.18 -10.71
N ALA A 78 22.55 21.42 -11.86
CA ALA A 78 21.95 21.08 -13.15
C ALA A 78 21.73 19.56 -13.24
N ILE A 79 20.59 19.13 -13.78
CA ILE A 79 20.21 17.71 -13.82
C ILE A 79 21.25 16.87 -14.57
N GLU A 80 21.82 17.37 -15.67
CA GLU A 80 22.87 16.68 -16.43
C GLU A 80 24.12 16.45 -15.56
N GLN A 81 24.56 17.48 -14.83
CA GLN A 81 25.70 17.35 -13.91
C GLN A 81 25.39 16.40 -12.76
N ALA A 82 24.15 16.43 -12.22
CA ALA A 82 23.74 15.51 -11.17
C ALA A 82 23.80 14.05 -11.66
N MET A 83 23.33 13.79 -12.89
CA MET A 83 23.38 12.45 -13.49
C MET A 83 24.83 11.99 -13.72
N ASP A 84 25.74 12.88 -14.18
CA ASP A 84 27.15 12.55 -14.35
C ASP A 84 27.80 12.13 -13.02
N GLU A 85 27.65 12.97 -11.99
CA GLU A 85 28.23 12.71 -10.67
C GLU A 85 27.64 11.46 -9.99
N ILE A 86 26.33 11.21 -10.12
CA ILE A 86 25.65 10.05 -9.56
C ILE A 86 26.12 8.78 -10.28
N ALA A 87 26.21 8.80 -11.62
CA ALA A 87 26.65 7.64 -12.40
C ALA A 87 28.09 7.26 -12.06
N ASP A 88 28.99 8.23 -11.91
CA ASP A 88 30.39 7.97 -11.51
C ASP A 88 30.47 7.36 -10.10
N LYS A 89 29.69 7.86 -9.15
CA LYS A 89 29.64 7.30 -7.78
C LYS A 89 29.05 5.91 -7.76
N LEU A 90 27.96 5.67 -8.51
CA LEU A 90 27.35 4.34 -8.62
C LEU A 90 28.34 3.33 -9.20
N ARG A 91 29.03 3.69 -10.28
CA ARG A 91 30.07 2.84 -10.89
C ARG A 91 31.15 2.50 -9.87
N ALA A 92 31.70 3.51 -9.19
CA ALA A 92 32.76 3.31 -8.19
C ALA A 92 32.31 2.37 -7.05
N ILE A 93 31.08 2.53 -6.53
CA ILE A 93 30.55 1.68 -5.46
C ILE A 93 30.34 0.25 -5.96
N VAL A 94 29.77 0.07 -7.15
CA VAL A 94 29.52 -1.27 -7.72
C VAL A 94 30.84 -1.97 -8.05
N ASP A 95 31.81 -1.27 -8.63
CA ASP A 95 33.13 -1.82 -8.96
C ASP A 95 33.92 -2.22 -7.69
N GLN A 96 33.82 -1.44 -6.62
CA GLN A 96 34.53 -1.69 -5.38
C GLN A 96 33.86 -2.76 -4.50
N HIS A 97 32.54 -2.79 -4.43
CA HIS A 97 31.78 -3.58 -3.43
C HIS A 97 30.86 -4.63 -4.04
N GLY A 98 30.79 -4.70 -5.37
CA GLY A 98 29.90 -5.58 -6.10
C GLY A 98 28.47 -5.02 -6.25
N PRO A 99 27.68 -5.61 -7.15
CA PRO A 99 26.33 -5.12 -7.49
C PRO A 99 25.38 -5.03 -6.30
N ARG A 100 25.48 -5.95 -5.35
CA ARG A 100 24.63 -6.02 -4.15
C ARG A 100 24.74 -4.76 -3.27
N ALA A 101 25.81 -3.98 -3.40
CA ALA A 101 25.99 -2.74 -2.67
C ALA A 101 25.01 -1.63 -3.09
N LEU A 102 24.35 -1.75 -4.25
CA LEU A 102 23.30 -0.85 -4.71
C LEU A 102 21.94 -1.40 -4.36
N ALA A 103 21.08 -0.61 -3.70
CA ALA A 103 19.69 -0.90 -3.48
C ALA A 103 18.77 0.17 -4.08
N ALA A 104 17.54 -0.22 -4.41
CA ALA A 104 16.46 0.68 -4.75
C ALA A 104 15.27 0.50 -3.82
N TYR A 105 14.57 1.60 -3.52
CA TYR A 105 13.31 1.58 -2.78
C TYR A 105 12.21 2.33 -3.53
N PHE A 106 11.08 1.64 -3.72
CA PHE A 106 9.89 2.18 -4.34
C PHE A 106 8.85 2.55 -3.29
N GLY A 107 8.53 3.84 -3.17
CA GLY A 107 7.42 4.29 -2.37
C GLY A 107 6.07 4.11 -3.09
N THR A 108 4.99 4.26 -2.35
CA THR A 108 3.63 4.07 -2.86
C THR A 108 3.27 5.04 -4.01
N TYR A 109 3.91 6.21 -4.07
CA TYR A 109 3.63 7.21 -5.10
C TYR A 109 4.18 6.83 -6.49
N SER A 110 5.00 5.79 -6.61
CA SER A 110 5.44 5.24 -7.90
C SER A 110 4.29 4.66 -8.73
N GLY A 111 3.22 4.19 -8.10
CA GLY A 111 2.08 3.63 -8.82
C GLY A 111 1.39 4.58 -9.81
N PRO A 112 1.12 5.86 -9.45
CA PRO A 112 0.64 6.89 -10.40
C PRO A 112 1.66 7.28 -11.49
N TYR A 113 2.93 6.85 -11.38
CA TYR A 113 4.02 7.12 -12.32
C TYR A 113 4.70 5.80 -12.75
N PRO A 114 3.98 4.91 -13.44
CA PRO A 114 4.41 3.51 -13.62
C PRO A 114 5.71 3.34 -14.41
N ALA A 115 6.05 4.25 -15.33
CA ALA A 115 7.31 4.21 -16.09
C ALA A 115 8.54 4.36 -15.17
N ALA A 116 8.44 5.19 -14.13
CA ALA A 116 9.52 5.40 -13.17
C ALA A 116 9.91 4.11 -12.44
N GLY A 117 8.90 3.40 -11.90
CA GLY A 117 9.13 2.14 -11.21
C GLY A 117 9.75 1.07 -12.10
N THR A 118 9.23 0.93 -13.31
CA THR A 118 9.75 -0.04 -14.29
C THR A 118 11.21 0.24 -14.63
N LEU A 119 11.57 1.49 -14.92
CA LEU A 119 12.94 1.82 -15.31
C LEU A 119 13.95 1.82 -14.16
N LEU A 120 13.56 2.23 -12.95
CA LEU A 120 14.44 2.06 -11.79
C LEU A 120 14.72 0.58 -11.51
N GLY A 121 13.70 -0.27 -11.58
CA GLY A 121 13.87 -1.72 -11.45
C GLY A 121 14.79 -2.30 -12.52
N SER A 122 14.62 -1.85 -13.78
CA SER A 122 15.49 -2.24 -14.90
C SER A 122 16.93 -1.76 -14.69
N LEU A 123 17.16 -0.52 -14.27
CA LEU A 123 18.49 0.05 -13.99
C LEU A 123 19.26 -0.80 -12.97
N VAL A 124 18.60 -1.09 -11.83
CA VAL A 124 19.22 -1.86 -10.73
C VAL A 124 19.49 -3.30 -11.16
N ALA A 125 18.54 -3.92 -11.86
CA ALA A 125 18.71 -5.28 -12.39
C ALA A 125 19.81 -5.35 -13.47
N SER A 126 19.90 -4.36 -14.37
CA SER A 126 20.95 -4.30 -15.40
C SER A 126 22.35 -4.07 -14.81
N LEU A 127 22.46 -3.47 -13.63
CA LEU A 127 23.70 -3.40 -12.85
C LEU A 127 23.99 -4.68 -12.08
N GLY A 128 23.12 -5.69 -12.16
CA GLY A 128 23.28 -6.99 -11.52
C GLY A 128 22.86 -7.03 -10.04
N SER A 129 22.19 -5.98 -9.52
CA SER A 129 21.74 -5.98 -8.13
C SER A 129 20.37 -6.62 -7.96
N PRO A 130 20.22 -7.54 -6.99
CA PRO A 130 18.93 -8.09 -6.60
C PRO A 130 18.19 -7.23 -5.57
N MET A 131 18.80 -6.15 -5.05
CA MET A 131 18.38 -5.40 -3.87
C MET A 131 17.28 -4.39 -4.21
N ILE A 132 16.12 -4.88 -4.63
CA ILE A 132 14.96 -4.07 -4.99
C ILE A 132 13.88 -4.20 -3.92
N PHE A 133 13.59 -3.09 -3.22
CA PHE A 133 12.64 -3.02 -2.11
C PHE A 133 11.44 -2.15 -2.48
N ALA A 134 10.30 -2.42 -1.85
CA ALA A 134 9.08 -1.65 -2.11
C ALA A 134 8.23 -1.47 -0.85
N SER A 135 7.44 -0.41 -0.81
CA SER A 135 6.48 -0.17 0.28
C SER A 135 5.47 -1.30 0.46
N ALA A 136 5.25 -2.13 -0.55
CA ALA A 136 4.33 -3.28 -0.48
C ALA A 136 4.69 -4.25 0.65
N THR A 137 5.98 -4.49 0.92
CA THR A 137 6.45 -5.42 1.95
C THR A 137 6.40 -4.87 3.38
N ILE A 138 6.03 -3.61 3.57
CA ILE A 138 5.68 -3.00 4.87
C ILE A 138 4.23 -2.48 4.89
N ASP A 139 3.40 -2.92 3.95
CA ASP A 139 1.97 -2.58 3.86
C ASP A 139 1.10 -3.85 3.97
N GLN A 140 1.06 -4.68 2.92
CA GLN A 140 0.21 -5.86 2.85
C GLN A 140 0.93 -7.09 2.24
N PRO A 141 2.11 -7.47 2.75
CA PRO A 141 2.88 -8.58 2.18
C PRO A 141 2.20 -9.94 2.34
N GLY A 142 1.41 -10.10 3.39
CA GLY A 142 0.70 -11.35 3.65
C GLY A 142 -0.20 -11.80 2.50
N LYS A 143 -0.71 -10.87 1.69
CA LYS A 143 -1.55 -11.20 0.52
C LYS A 143 -0.82 -12.07 -0.49
N ASP A 144 0.36 -11.65 -0.90
CA ASP A 144 1.12 -12.38 -1.92
C ASP A 144 1.66 -13.69 -1.40
N ILE A 145 2.09 -13.70 -0.14
CA ILE A 145 2.58 -14.89 0.55
C ILE A 145 1.45 -15.90 0.69
N ALA A 146 0.29 -15.49 1.20
CA ALA A 146 -0.88 -16.36 1.36
C ALA A 146 -1.40 -16.90 0.01
N ASN A 147 -1.40 -16.07 -1.04
CA ASN A 147 -1.75 -16.52 -2.39
C ASN A 147 -0.76 -17.56 -2.92
N ALA A 148 0.53 -17.37 -2.71
CA ALA A 148 1.53 -18.36 -3.11
C ALA A 148 1.35 -19.68 -2.35
N MET A 149 1.01 -19.62 -1.06
CA MET A 149 0.76 -20.80 -0.22
C MET A 149 -0.51 -21.56 -0.62
N LEU A 150 -1.58 -20.81 -0.94
CA LEU A 150 -2.86 -21.40 -1.34
C LEU A 150 -2.81 -21.95 -2.76
N GLY A 151 -2.08 -21.30 -3.66
CA GLY A 151 -2.29 -21.37 -5.10
C GLY A 151 -3.31 -20.32 -5.54
N HIS A 152 -3.71 -20.35 -6.80
CA HIS A 152 -4.69 -19.39 -7.30
C HIS A 152 -5.72 -20.01 -8.22
N TRP A 153 -6.92 -19.42 -8.26
CA TRP A 153 -7.97 -19.80 -9.18
C TRP A 153 -7.88 -18.99 -10.47
N LYS A 154 -7.64 -19.65 -11.61
CA LYS A 154 -7.31 -18.97 -12.88
C LYS A 154 -8.45 -18.16 -13.48
N ALA A 155 -9.71 -18.47 -13.14
CA ALA A 155 -10.85 -17.66 -13.55
C ALA A 155 -11.07 -16.42 -12.65
N GLY A 156 -10.33 -16.32 -11.53
CA GLY A 156 -10.41 -15.22 -10.57
C GLY A 156 -11.54 -15.32 -9.55
N PRO A 157 -11.64 -14.32 -8.65
CA PRO A 157 -12.66 -14.25 -7.61
C PRO A 157 -14.00 -13.75 -8.14
N GLN A 158 -15.05 -13.90 -7.34
CA GLN A 158 -16.36 -13.29 -7.61
C GLN A 158 -16.27 -11.76 -7.50
N ALA A 159 -17.00 -11.06 -8.36
CA ALA A 159 -16.98 -9.61 -8.43
C ALA A 159 -17.82 -8.94 -7.35
N PHE A 160 -17.41 -7.73 -6.92
CA PHE A 160 -18.19 -6.91 -5.99
C PHE A 160 -19.60 -6.58 -6.51
N ALA A 161 -19.72 -6.31 -7.82
CA ALA A 161 -21.00 -5.97 -8.44
C ALA A 161 -22.07 -7.04 -8.29
N ASP A 162 -21.67 -8.32 -8.24
CA ASP A 162 -22.58 -9.47 -8.16
C ASP A 162 -22.70 -10.06 -6.75
N SER A 163 -22.07 -9.42 -5.74
CA SER A 163 -21.97 -9.98 -4.40
C SER A 163 -23.24 -9.77 -3.58
N ASP A 164 -23.63 -10.81 -2.84
CA ASP A 164 -24.69 -10.80 -1.83
C ASP A 164 -24.13 -10.58 -0.41
N VAL A 165 -22.82 -10.86 -0.22
CA VAL A 165 -22.09 -10.60 1.01
C VAL A 165 -20.69 -10.05 0.70
N TRP A 166 -20.19 -9.15 1.53
CA TRP A 166 -18.82 -8.65 1.48
C TRP A 166 -18.26 -8.56 2.88
N LEU A 167 -17.19 -9.30 3.16
CA LEU A 167 -16.49 -9.26 4.44
C LEU A 167 -15.20 -8.45 4.28
N MET A 168 -15.00 -7.47 5.14
CA MET A 168 -13.84 -6.58 5.14
C MET A 168 -13.18 -6.57 6.51
N LEU A 169 -11.87 -6.86 6.55
CA LEU A 169 -11.07 -6.85 7.75
C LEU A 169 -10.02 -5.73 7.70
N GLY A 170 -9.98 -4.87 8.73
CA GLY A 170 -8.92 -3.87 8.92
C GLY A 170 -8.83 -2.80 7.83
N GLY A 171 -9.97 -2.39 7.26
CA GLY A 171 -9.99 -1.44 6.16
C GLY A 171 -11.11 -0.42 6.17
N ASN A 172 -10.86 0.76 5.56
CA ASN A 172 -11.83 1.85 5.52
C ASN A 172 -11.83 2.57 4.16
N PRO A 173 -12.39 1.96 3.08
CA PRO A 173 -12.45 2.55 1.73
C PRO A 173 -13.17 3.90 1.67
N MET A 174 -14.03 4.21 2.64
CA MET A 174 -14.66 5.53 2.75
C MET A 174 -13.66 6.67 3.03
N VAL A 175 -12.44 6.33 3.46
CA VAL A 175 -11.33 7.28 3.72
C VAL A 175 -10.17 7.04 2.77
N THR A 176 -9.77 5.78 2.55
CA THR A 176 -8.62 5.43 1.71
C THR A 176 -8.89 5.66 0.23
N ILE A 177 -10.12 5.48 -0.22
CA ILE A 177 -10.63 5.47 -1.60
C ILE A 177 -10.22 4.19 -2.33
N ALA A 178 -8.93 3.87 -2.38
CA ALA A 178 -8.43 2.63 -2.95
C ALA A 178 -8.36 1.54 -1.88
N GLY A 179 -8.78 0.34 -2.23
CA GLY A 179 -8.69 -0.88 -1.42
C GLY A 179 -9.99 -1.34 -0.75
N GLY A 180 -10.24 -2.63 -0.84
CA GLY A 180 -11.34 -3.33 -0.18
C GLY A 180 -12.70 -3.29 -0.89
N VAL A 181 -12.92 -2.33 -1.77
CA VAL A 181 -14.03 -2.22 -2.71
C VAL A 181 -13.54 -1.50 -3.96
N PRO A 182 -14.26 -1.58 -5.09
CA PRO A 182 -13.85 -0.85 -6.30
C PRO A 182 -13.59 0.64 -6.05
N SER A 183 -12.43 1.13 -6.54
CA SER A 183 -11.95 2.49 -6.26
C SER A 183 -12.73 3.59 -6.98
N GLN A 184 -13.53 3.22 -7.99
CA GLN A 184 -14.36 4.14 -8.77
C GLN A 184 -15.60 4.55 -7.96
N ASN A 185 -15.47 5.62 -7.16
CA ASN A 185 -16.50 6.12 -6.26
C ASN A 185 -16.94 5.09 -5.19
N PRO A 186 -16.04 4.65 -4.29
CA PRO A 186 -16.27 3.56 -3.35
C PRO A 186 -17.47 3.82 -2.43
N ALA A 187 -17.71 5.08 -2.06
CA ALA A 187 -18.82 5.46 -1.20
C ALA A 187 -20.17 5.18 -1.84
N ARG A 188 -20.33 5.56 -3.11
CA ARG A 188 -21.56 5.32 -3.87
C ARG A 188 -21.75 3.82 -4.10
N ARG A 189 -20.71 3.13 -4.61
CA ARG A 189 -20.79 1.69 -4.90
C ARG A 189 -21.18 0.87 -3.67
N LEU A 190 -20.53 1.13 -2.54
CA LEU A 190 -20.87 0.43 -1.30
C LEU A 190 -22.29 0.75 -0.84
N THR A 191 -22.73 2.01 -0.93
CA THR A 191 -24.08 2.41 -0.54
C THR A 191 -25.14 1.78 -1.44
N ASP A 192 -24.92 1.77 -2.74
CA ASP A 192 -25.87 1.21 -3.71
C ASP A 192 -25.98 -0.32 -3.52
N LYS A 193 -24.85 -1.02 -3.38
CA LYS A 193 -24.86 -2.49 -3.14
C LYS A 193 -25.56 -2.88 -1.83
N ILE A 194 -25.37 -2.09 -0.75
CA ILE A 194 -26.09 -2.34 0.51
C ILE A 194 -27.59 -2.14 0.33
N LYS A 195 -28.01 -1.11 -0.40
CA LYS A 195 -29.44 -0.89 -0.73
C LYS A 195 -30.02 -2.03 -1.57
N ASP A 196 -29.22 -2.60 -2.46
CA ASP A 196 -29.59 -3.76 -3.28
C ASP A 196 -29.63 -5.09 -2.46
N GLY A 197 -29.36 -5.02 -1.16
CA GLY A 197 -29.49 -6.18 -0.25
C GLY A 197 -28.18 -6.87 0.12
N MET A 198 -27.03 -6.44 -0.41
CA MET A 198 -25.73 -7.00 -0.02
C MET A 198 -25.49 -6.81 1.49
N LYS A 199 -25.07 -7.88 2.16
CA LYS A 199 -24.68 -7.86 3.56
C LYS A 199 -23.21 -7.48 3.68
N LEU A 200 -22.92 -6.38 4.38
CA LEU A 200 -21.56 -5.96 4.70
C LEU A 200 -21.19 -6.43 6.11
N ILE A 201 -20.14 -7.22 6.21
CA ILE A 201 -19.53 -7.65 7.47
C ILE A 201 -18.20 -6.88 7.60
N VAL A 202 -17.98 -6.20 8.71
CA VAL A 202 -16.72 -5.50 8.98
C VAL A 202 -16.09 -6.00 10.27
N ILE A 203 -14.81 -6.32 10.22
CA ILE A 203 -13.98 -6.65 11.37
C ILE A 203 -12.98 -5.50 11.54
N ASP A 204 -13.17 -4.66 12.56
CA ASP A 204 -12.35 -3.48 12.83
C ASP A 204 -12.55 -3.04 14.28
N PRO A 205 -11.50 -2.77 15.06
CA PRO A 205 -11.63 -2.32 16.46
C PRO A 205 -12.31 -0.96 16.61
N ARG A 206 -12.33 -0.17 15.55
CA ARG A 206 -12.97 1.15 15.48
C ARG A 206 -14.28 1.07 14.68
N LYS A 207 -15.31 1.78 15.11
CA LYS A 207 -16.51 1.99 14.30
C LYS A 207 -16.20 3.01 13.19
N THR A 208 -15.49 2.53 12.16
CA THR A 208 -15.07 3.33 11.00
C THR A 208 -16.27 3.81 10.19
N GLU A 209 -16.03 4.76 9.24
CA GLU A 209 -17.06 5.21 8.30
C GLU A 209 -17.62 4.07 7.44
N THR A 210 -16.81 3.04 7.20
CA THR A 210 -17.24 1.80 6.53
C THR A 210 -18.02 0.91 7.49
N ALA A 211 -17.51 0.67 8.70
CA ALA A 211 -18.16 -0.14 9.73
C ALA A 211 -19.52 0.43 10.15
N ALA A 212 -19.69 1.76 10.12
CA ALA A 212 -20.98 2.39 10.38
C ALA A 212 -22.09 2.05 9.37
N ARG A 213 -21.73 1.43 8.23
CA ARG A 213 -22.66 0.95 7.19
C ARG A 213 -22.87 -0.57 7.22
N ALA A 214 -22.06 -1.27 8.01
CA ALA A 214 -22.13 -2.73 8.12
C ALA A 214 -23.40 -3.21 8.83
N GLN A 215 -23.95 -4.31 8.37
CA GLN A 215 -25.01 -5.04 9.10
C GLN A 215 -24.42 -5.80 10.29
N ILE A 216 -23.18 -6.29 10.15
CA ILE A 216 -22.47 -6.95 11.24
C ILE A 216 -21.11 -6.26 11.39
N HIS A 217 -20.83 -5.72 12.58
CA HIS A 217 -19.56 -5.11 12.92
C HIS A 217 -18.96 -5.84 14.12
N LEU A 218 -17.96 -6.67 13.87
CA LEU A 218 -17.15 -7.31 14.89
C LEU A 218 -16.03 -6.33 15.31
N ARG A 219 -15.94 -6.06 16.61
CA ARG A 219 -14.96 -5.12 17.17
C ARG A 219 -13.93 -5.85 18.05
N PRO A 220 -12.99 -6.58 17.44
CA PRO A 220 -12.04 -7.34 18.24
C PRO A 220 -11.08 -6.44 19.00
N THR A 221 -10.52 -6.97 20.08
CA THR A 221 -9.27 -6.47 20.64
C THR A 221 -8.22 -6.50 19.53
N PRO A 222 -7.49 -5.39 19.28
CA PRO A 222 -6.50 -5.35 18.20
C PRO A 222 -5.47 -6.47 18.33
N GLY A 223 -5.18 -7.16 17.23
CA GLY A 223 -4.28 -8.32 17.18
C GLY A 223 -4.96 -9.68 17.33
N GLU A 224 -6.25 -9.73 17.62
CA GLU A 224 -7.03 -10.98 17.77
C GLU A 224 -7.83 -11.33 16.51
N ASP A 225 -7.49 -10.78 15.37
CA ASP A 225 -8.14 -11.04 14.08
C ASP A 225 -8.07 -12.53 13.70
N VAL A 226 -6.95 -13.20 13.98
CA VAL A 226 -6.74 -14.64 13.75
C VAL A 226 -7.78 -15.47 14.51
N ALA A 227 -8.02 -15.16 15.80
CA ALA A 227 -8.98 -15.90 16.62
C ALA A 227 -10.40 -15.77 16.06
N VAL A 228 -10.79 -14.56 15.62
CA VAL A 228 -12.13 -14.33 15.02
C VAL A 228 -12.27 -15.07 13.70
N LEU A 229 -11.28 -15.00 12.79
CA LEU A 229 -11.34 -15.69 11.50
C LEU A 229 -11.34 -17.22 11.65
N ALA A 230 -10.48 -17.75 12.53
CA ALA A 230 -10.42 -19.19 12.82
C ALA A 230 -11.75 -19.70 13.42
N ALA A 231 -12.39 -18.91 14.29
CA ALA A 231 -13.71 -19.26 14.84
C ALA A 231 -14.81 -19.23 13.75
N MET A 232 -14.76 -18.29 12.81
CA MET A 232 -15.69 -18.30 11.67
C MET A 232 -15.49 -19.55 10.80
N LEU A 233 -14.25 -19.96 10.52
CA LEU A 233 -13.93 -21.20 9.81
C LEU A 233 -14.40 -22.43 10.59
N HIS A 234 -14.20 -22.46 11.90
CA HIS A 234 -14.72 -23.52 12.78
C HIS A 234 -16.23 -23.68 12.64
N VAL A 235 -17.00 -22.59 12.70
CA VAL A 235 -18.46 -22.63 12.55
C VAL A 235 -18.85 -23.15 11.18
N ILE A 236 -18.24 -22.66 10.11
CA ILE A 236 -18.54 -23.08 8.73
C ILE A 236 -18.29 -24.58 8.56
N ILE A 237 -17.19 -25.10 9.09
CA ILE A 237 -16.84 -26.54 9.00
C ILE A 237 -17.76 -27.37 9.87
N LYS A 238 -18.00 -26.97 11.14
CA LYS A 238 -18.83 -27.71 12.10
C LYS A 238 -20.29 -27.82 11.65
N GLU A 239 -20.82 -26.73 11.08
CA GLU A 239 -22.21 -26.69 10.61
C GLU A 239 -22.36 -27.16 9.14
N GLN A 240 -21.26 -27.61 8.50
CA GLN A 240 -21.24 -28.08 7.10
C GLN A 240 -21.78 -27.04 6.11
N LEU A 241 -21.42 -25.75 6.30
CA LEU A 241 -21.85 -24.62 5.46
C LEU A 241 -20.92 -24.37 4.27
N TYR A 242 -19.96 -25.22 4.02
CA TYR A 242 -18.99 -25.11 2.93
C TYR A 242 -19.50 -25.74 1.63
N ASP A 243 -18.89 -25.37 0.49
CA ASP A 243 -19.18 -25.96 -0.83
C ASP A 243 -18.45 -27.30 -0.99
N ASP A 244 -19.10 -28.40 -0.59
CA ASP A 244 -18.53 -29.75 -0.58
C ASP A 244 -18.05 -30.21 -1.97
N ALA A 245 -18.81 -29.90 -3.02
CA ALA A 245 -18.45 -30.27 -4.40
C ALA A 245 -17.17 -29.56 -4.84
N PHE A 246 -17.04 -28.26 -4.54
CA PHE A 246 -15.86 -27.49 -4.88
C PHE A 246 -14.63 -27.97 -4.12
N ILE A 247 -14.78 -28.25 -2.82
CA ILE A 247 -13.70 -28.73 -1.97
C ILE A 247 -13.21 -30.09 -2.46
N THR A 248 -14.10 -31.02 -2.69
CA THR A 248 -13.74 -32.37 -3.14
C THR A 248 -12.95 -32.35 -4.45
N GLU A 249 -13.33 -31.49 -5.38
CA GLU A 249 -12.73 -31.44 -6.71
C GLU A 249 -11.44 -30.60 -6.77
N ASN A 250 -11.39 -29.46 -6.06
CA ASN A 250 -10.42 -28.41 -6.32
C ASN A 250 -9.51 -28.05 -5.13
N VAL A 251 -9.71 -28.69 -3.96
CA VAL A 251 -9.03 -28.28 -2.73
C VAL A 251 -8.28 -29.46 -2.10
N LYS A 252 -7.16 -29.19 -1.46
CA LYS A 252 -6.43 -30.09 -0.57
C LYS A 252 -6.23 -29.45 0.80
N GLY A 253 -5.91 -30.24 1.83
CA GLY A 253 -5.64 -29.74 3.17
C GLY A 253 -6.86 -29.43 4.02
N PHE A 254 -8.06 -29.93 3.63
CA PHE A 254 -9.30 -29.70 4.39
C PHE A 254 -9.27 -30.32 5.80
N THR A 255 -8.70 -31.51 5.94
CA THR A 255 -8.60 -32.22 7.23
C THR A 255 -7.64 -31.47 8.16
N GLU A 256 -6.53 -30.98 7.64
CA GLU A 256 -5.54 -30.20 8.35
C GLU A 256 -6.13 -28.90 8.87
N LEU A 257 -6.82 -28.13 8.03
CA LEU A 257 -7.53 -26.92 8.44
C LEU A 257 -8.59 -27.22 9.49
N LYS A 258 -9.42 -28.25 9.28
CA LYS A 258 -10.47 -28.68 10.22
C LYS A 258 -9.92 -28.94 11.61
N ASN A 259 -8.77 -29.64 11.69
CA ASN A 259 -8.10 -29.95 12.96
C ASN A 259 -7.51 -28.68 13.60
N ALA A 260 -6.85 -27.83 12.82
CA ALA A 260 -6.23 -26.62 13.31
C ALA A 260 -7.23 -25.57 13.84
N VAL A 261 -8.42 -25.46 13.23
CA VAL A 261 -9.46 -24.54 13.73
C VAL A 261 -10.35 -25.16 14.82
N ALA A 262 -10.22 -26.44 15.14
CA ALA A 262 -11.07 -27.11 16.14
C ALA A 262 -11.04 -26.44 17.52
N PRO A 263 -9.90 -25.95 18.05
CA PRO A 263 -9.85 -25.25 19.33
C PRO A 263 -10.51 -23.87 19.31
N TYR A 264 -10.65 -23.25 18.14
CA TYR A 264 -11.17 -21.90 17.98
C TYR A 264 -12.70 -21.89 17.94
N THR A 265 -13.35 -22.28 19.04
CA THR A 265 -14.81 -22.12 19.14
C THR A 265 -15.17 -20.63 19.20
N PRO A 266 -16.40 -20.23 18.81
CA PRO A 266 -16.84 -18.84 18.98
C PRO A 266 -16.71 -18.32 20.40
N GLU A 267 -16.93 -19.18 21.42
CA GLU A 267 -16.76 -18.83 22.84
C GLU A 267 -15.29 -18.57 23.19
N HIS A 268 -14.36 -19.40 22.67
CA HIS A 268 -12.92 -19.18 22.84
C HIS A 268 -12.51 -17.86 22.21
N ALA A 269 -12.91 -17.59 20.97
CA ALA A 269 -12.60 -16.35 20.28
C ALA A 269 -13.25 -15.12 20.95
N ALA A 270 -14.48 -15.28 21.47
CA ALA A 270 -15.18 -14.23 22.22
C ALA A 270 -14.40 -13.81 23.46
N ALA A 271 -13.90 -14.78 24.24
CA ALA A 271 -13.11 -14.51 25.44
C ALA A 271 -11.79 -13.79 25.12
N ARG A 272 -11.16 -14.11 23.98
CA ARG A 272 -9.89 -13.49 23.53
C ARG A 272 -10.07 -12.11 22.93
N ALA A 273 -10.98 -12.04 21.97
CA ALA A 273 -11.16 -10.85 21.14
C ALA A 273 -12.12 -9.82 21.76
N ASP A 274 -12.80 -10.16 22.86
CA ASP A 274 -13.84 -9.34 23.47
C ASP A 274 -14.93 -8.96 22.43
N VAL A 275 -15.43 -9.99 21.73
CA VAL A 275 -16.50 -9.91 20.74
C VAL A 275 -17.56 -10.96 21.12
N PRO A 276 -18.87 -10.64 21.17
CA PRO A 276 -19.90 -11.61 21.49
C PRO A 276 -19.86 -12.85 20.58
N ALA A 277 -19.88 -14.04 21.15
CA ALA A 277 -19.83 -15.31 20.40
C ALA A 277 -20.97 -15.39 19.37
N GLU A 278 -22.15 -14.91 19.71
CA GLU A 278 -23.32 -14.86 18.82
C GLU A 278 -23.06 -14.06 17.55
N GLN A 279 -22.31 -12.96 17.65
CA GLN A 279 -21.94 -12.15 16.48
C GLN A 279 -20.95 -12.90 15.57
N ILE A 280 -20.06 -13.71 16.14
CA ILE A 280 -19.14 -14.56 15.36
C ILE A 280 -19.94 -15.65 14.63
N PHE A 281 -20.87 -16.32 15.31
CA PHE A 281 -21.80 -17.28 14.69
C PHE A 281 -22.59 -16.63 13.56
N GLU A 282 -23.16 -15.44 13.80
CA GLU A 282 -23.96 -14.73 12.80
C GLU A 282 -23.10 -14.36 11.57
N ALA A 283 -21.91 -13.80 11.79
CA ALA A 283 -21.00 -13.43 10.71
C ALA A 283 -20.60 -14.62 9.84
N ALA A 284 -20.23 -15.75 10.47
CA ALA A 284 -19.89 -16.99 9.78
C ALA A 284 -21.05 -17.52 8.94
N ARG A 285 -22.25 -17.61 9.52
CA ARG A 285 -23.45 -18.10 8.83
C ARG A 285 -23.90 -17.18 7.70
N VAL A 286 -23.87 -15.84 7.91
CA VAL A 286 -24.23 -14.86 6.87
C VAL A 286 -23.25 -14.95 5.71
N PHE A 287 -21.94 -15.04 6.00
CA PHE A 287 -20.93 -15.18 4.97
C PHE A 287 -21.09 -16.49 4.18
N ALA A 288 -21.21 -17.61 4.87
CA ALA A 288 -21.26 -18.92 4.23
C ALA A 288 -22.54 -19.17 3.42
N LYS A 289 -23.72 -18.74 3.92
CA LYS A 289 -25.04 -18.96 3.25
C LYS A 289 -25.29 -18.02 2.08
N ALA A 290 -24.51 -16.96 1.91
CA ALA A 290 -24.64 -16.09 0.75
C ALA A 290 -24.24 -16.85 -0.52
N ARG A 291 -24.89 -16.57 -1.64
CA ARG A 291 -24.61 -17.21 -2.92
C ARG A 291 -23.29 -16.72 -3.51
N ARG A 292 -23.02 -15.41 -3.43
CA ARG A 292 -21.81 -14.76 -3.99
C ARG A 292 -21.23 -13.77 -3.00
N GLY A 293 -19.92 -13.62 -3.03
CA GLY A 293 -19.25 -12.64 -2.19
C GLY A 293 -17.76 -12.95 -2.01
N VAL A 294 -17.08 -12.13 -1.22
CA VAL A 294 -15.66 -12.27 -0.96
C VAL A 294 -15.36 -11.80 0.47
N ALA A 295 -14.38 -12.46 1.11
CA ALA A 295 -13.70 -11.97 2.30
C ALA A 295 -12.37 -11.32 1.89
N THR A 296 -12.12 -10.09 2.36
CA THR A 296 -10.93 -9.31 2.02
C THR A 296 -10.27 -8.71 3.25
N GLY A 297 -8.92 -8.80 3.32
CA GLY A 297 -8.10 -8.08 4.29
C GLY A 297 -7.52 -6.79 3.70
N LEU A 298 -7.14 -5.86 4.56
CA LEU A 298 -6.48 -4.63 4.20
C LEU A 298 -5.28 -4.37 5.13
N THR A 299 -4.70 -3.19 5.06
CA THR A 299 -3.47 -2.82 5.79
C THR A 299 -3.54 -3.14 7.29
N GLY A 300 -4.69 -2.92 7.96
CA GLY A 300 -4.83 -3.19 9.40
C GLY A 300 -4.58 -4.65 9.77
N ALA A 301 -5.07 -5.59 8.96
CA ALA A 301 -4.86 -7.01 9.14
C ALA A 301 -3.38 -7.40 9.00
N ASN A 302 -2.71 -6.84 7.99
CA ASN A 302 -1.33 -7.17 7.68
C ASN A 302 -0.31 -6.60 8.67
N MET A 303 -0.65 -5.53 9.37
CA MET A 303 0.25 -4.84 10.30
C MET A 303 0.12 -5.31 11.76
N SER A 304 -0.77 -6.28 12.05
CA SER A 304 -1.13 -6.66 13.44
C SER A 304 -0.30 -7.81 14.04
N GLY A 305 0.73 -8.29 13.35
CA GLY A 305 1.69 -9.28 13.85
C GLY A 305 1.53 -10.69 13.28
N HIS A 306 0.42 -11.01 12.59
CA HIS A 306 0.16 -12.29 11.92
C HIS A 306 -0.25 -12.05 10.47
N SER A 307 0.58 -11.30 9.72
CA SER A 307 0.26 -10.84 8.36
C SER A 307 -0.13 -11.98 7.42
N SER A 308 0.77 -12.94 7.25
CA SER A 308 0.59 -14.07 6.32
C SER A 308 -0.55 -14.99 6.75
N LEU A 309 -0.65 -15.30 8.05
CA LEU A 309 -1.71 -16.17 8.58
C LEU A 309 -3.09 -15.52 8.45
N THR A 310 -3.22 -14.23 8.77
CA THR A 310 -4.51 -13.52 8.66
C THR A 310 -5.04 -13.53 7.23
N GLU A 311 -4.20 -13.21 6.25
CA GLU A 311 -4.58 -13.27 4.84
C GLU A 311 -4.87 -14.69 4.36
N TYR A 312 -4.13 -15.68 4.84
CA TYR A 312 -4.37 -17.08 4.52
C TYR A 312 -5.72 -17.57 5.04
N LEU A 313 -6.12 -17.21 6.27
CA LEU A 313 -7.44 -17.55 6.81
C LEU A 313 -8.59 -16.87 6.04
N LEU A 314 -8.40 -15.65 5.54
CA LEU A 314 -9.37 -15.00 4.64
C LEU A 314 -9.50 -15.77 3.32
N LEU A 315 -8.40 -16.26 2.77
CA LEU A 315 -8.41 -17.11 1.57
C LEU A 315 -9.08 -18.47 1.86
N CYS A 316 -8.87 -19.04 3.03
CA CYS A 316 -9.57 -20.26 3.47
C CYS A 316 -11.10 -20.04 3.54
N LEU A 317 -11.57 -18.90 4.06
CA LEU A 317 -13.00 -18.54 4.06
C LEU A 317 -13.57 -18.49 2.64
N ASN A 318 -12.85 -17.82 1.72
CA ASN A 318 -13.25 -17.76 0.32
C ASN A 318 -13.27 -19.14 -0.34
N THR A 319 -12.27 -19.95 -0.06
CA THR A 319 -12.10 -21.29 -0.64
C THR A 319 -13.17 -22.27 -0.14
N LEU A 320 -13.42 -22.32 1.18
CA LEU A 320 -14.48 -23.16 1.74
C LEU A 320 -15.85 -22.85 1.15
N CYS A 321 -16.14 -21.57 0.92
CA CYS A 321 -17.42 -21.13 0.36
C CYS A 321 -17.42 -21.02 -1.18
N GLY A 322 -16.35 -21.46 -1.86
CA GLY A 322 -16.24 -21.48 -3.31
C GLY A 322 -16.41 -20.11 -3.98
N ARG A 323 -15.83 -19.05 -3.42
CA ARG A 323 -16.00 -17.65 -3.84
C ARG A 323 -15.20 -17.28 -5.10
N PHE A 324 -15.31 -18.11 -6.12
CA PHE A 324 -14.59 -18.02 -7.39
C PHE A 324 -15.53 -18.08 -8.59
N VAL A 325 -15.08 -17.51 -9.71
CA VAL A 325 -15.80 -17.59 -10.98
C VAL A 325 -15.78 -19.02 -11.49
N ARG A 326 -16.94 -19.56 -11.87
CA ARG A 326 -17.11 -20.94 -12.32
C ARG A 326 -17.13 -21.02 -13.84
N GLU A 327 -17.02 -22.26 -14.37
CA GLU A 327 -17.17 -22.56 -15.79
C GLU A 327 -18.44 -21.93 -16.36
N GLY A 328 -18.34 -21.27 -17.51
CA GLY A 328 -19.45 -20.61 -18.20
C GLY A 328 -19.92 -19.30 -17.55
N GLU A 329 -19.42 -18.94 -16.36
CA GLU A 329 -19.73 -17.65 -15.75
C GLU A 329 -18.97 -16.50 -16.42
N PRO A 330 -19.58 -15.31 -16.55
CA PRO A 330 -18.92 -14.15 -17.11
C PRO A 330 -17.80 -13.63 -16.21
N VAL A 331 -16.70 -13.21 -16.81
CA VAL A 331 -15.61 -12.50 -16.13
C VAL A 331 -15.97 -11.02 -16.07
N ALA A 332 -16.04 -10.45 -14.88
CA ALA A 332 -16.53 -9.09 -14.65
C ALA A 332 -15.65 -8.02 -15.30
N ASN A 333 -14.33 -8.23 -15.31
CA ASN A 333 -13.39 -7.31 -15.92
C ASN A 333 -12.38 -8.07 -16.81
N PRO A 334 -12.56 -8.03 -18.14
CA PRO A 334 -11.64 -8.68 -19.08
C PRO A 334 -10.28 -7.96 -19.23
N GLY A 335 -10.06 -6.84 -18.51
CA GLY A 335 -8.88 -5.99 -18.62
C GLY A 335 -8.97 -4.99 -19.76
N VAL A 336 -8.07 -4.00 -19.72
CA VAL A 336 -7.94 -2.98 -20.78
C VAL A 336 -6.47 -2.78 -21.14
N LEU A 337 -5.70 -2.24 -20.19
CA LEU A 337 -4.30 -1.78 -20.38
C LEU A 337 -3.26 -2.82 -19.91
N LEU A 338 -3.68 -3.86 -19.21
CA LEU A 338 -2.82 -4.95 -18.78
C LEU A 338 -3.05 -6.21 -19.62
N PRO A 339 -1.98 -6.98 -19.94
CA PRO A 339 -2.15 -8.28 -20.53
C PRO A 339 -2.86 -9.23 -19.55
N ARG A 340 -3.76 -10.05 -20.07
CA ARG A 340 -4.50 -11.03 -19.27
C ARG A 340 -4.39 -12.43 -19.81
N ALA A 341 -4.29 -13.40 -18.89
CA ALA A 341 -4.43 -14.81 -19.23
C ALA A 341 -5.89 -15.16 -19.51
N THR A 342 -6.10 -16.20 -20.32
CA THR A 342 -7.44 -16.78 -20.52
C THR A 342 -8.00 -17.27 -19.19
N PRO A 343 -9.19 -16.83 -18.77
CA PRO A 343 -9.79 -17.29 -17.52
C PRO A 343 -10.28 -18.75 -17.69
N ILE A 344 -9.77 -19.63 -16.83
CA ILE A 344 -10.12 -21.07 -16.81
C ILE A 344 -10.61 -21.40 -15.40
N ALA A 345 -11.71 -22.10 -15.27
CA ALA A 345 -12.27 -22.52 -13.98
C ALA A 345 -11.49 -23.68 -13.36
N GLU A 346 -10.20 -23.45 -13.10
CA GLU A 346 -9.28 -24.44 -12.53
C GLU A 346 -8.31 -23.78 -11.54
N ALA A 347 -7.79 -24.58 -10.61
CA ALA A 347 -6.72 -24.16 -9.72
C ALA A 347 -5.37 -24.15 -10.43
N ALA A 348 -4.46 -23.31 -9.96
CA ALA A 348 -3.02 -23.51 -10.10
C ALA A 348 -2.44 -23.87 -8.74
N ASP A 349 -1.48 -24.79 -8.73
CA ASP A 349 -0.84 -25.26 -7.51
C ASP A 349 -0.15 -24.13 -6.73
N PRO A 350 0.05 -24.30 -5.42
CA PRO A 350 0.92 -23.44 -4.62
C PRO A 350 2.29 -23.21 -5.28
N ALA A 351 2.78 -22.00 -5.11
CA ALA A 351 4.09 -21.58 -5.57
C ALA A 351 5.04 -21.35 -4.37
N PRO A 352 6.35 -21.30 -4.58
CA PRO A 352 7.29 -20.90 -3.55
C PRO A 352 6.91 -19.52 -2.97
N TYR A 353 6.85 -19.41 -1.64
CA TYR A 353 6.39 -18.21 -0.95
C TYR A 353 7.48 -17.52 -0.12
N HIS A 354 8.57 -18.22 0.19
CA HIS A 354 9.77 -17.68 0.83
C HIS A 354 11.02 -18.32 0.21
N ASN A 355 12.19 -17.73 0.44
CA ASN A 355 13.46 -18.15 -0.19
C ASN A 355 13.35 -18.24 -1.73
N VAL A 356 12.60 -17.31 -2.33
CA VAL A 356 12.34 -17.30 -3.78
C VAL A 356 13.41 -16.55 -4.57
N GLY A 357 14.35 -15.93 -3.89
CA GLY A 357 15.44 -15.14 -4.49
C GLY A 357 16.50 -14.81 -3.47
N GLU A 358 17.03 -13.58 -3.51
CA GLU A 358 18.15 -13.11 -2.70
C GLU A 358 17.92 -13.30 -1.20
N ALA A 359 18.92 -13.85 -0.52
CA ALA A 359 18.96 -13.93 0.93
C ALA A 359 19.52 -12.64 1.55
N LEU A 360 18.88 -12.18 2.61
CA LEU A 360 19.42 -11.08 3.41
C LEU A 360 20.44 -11.60 4.42
N ARG A 361 21.39 -10.74 4.79
CA ARG A 361 22.44 -11.07 5.80
C ARG A 361 21.90 -10.99 7.23
N VAL A 362 20.66 -10.57 7.41
CA VAL A 362 20.05 -10.28 8.72
C VAL A 362 18.81 -11.13 8.96
N ARG A 363 18.60 -11.54 10.18
CA ARG A 363 17.39 -12.21 10.69
C ARG A 363 16.95 -13.46 9.92
N GLY A 364 17.84 -14.06 9.08
CA GLY A 364 17.47 -15.21 8.25
C GLY A 364 16.38 -14.94 7.22
N LEU A 365 16.14 -13.67 6.91
CA LEU A 365 15.16 -13.27 5.91
C LEU A 365 15.68 -13.39 4.49
N SER A 366 14.78 -13.56 3.55
CA SER A 366 15.08 -13.64 2.12
C SER A 366 13.93 -13.02 1.33
N GLN A 367 14.13 -12.89 0.03
CA GLN A 367 13.04 -12.51 -0.86
C GLN A 367 11.88 -13.52 -0.73
N SER A 368 10.69 -13.00 -0.52
CA SER A 368 9.43 -13.73 -0.47
C SER A 368 8.60 -13.50 -1.74
N ALA A 369 7.47 -14.18 -1.85
CA ALA A 369 6.49 -13.93 -2.91
C ALA A 369 6.01 -12.46 -2.94
N ALA A 370 6.08 -11.75 -1.82
CA ALA A 370 5.77 -10.31 -1.73
C ALA A 370 6.92 -9.38 -2.17
N GLY A 371 8.13 -9.92 -2.35
CA GLY A 371 9.35 -9.17 -2.66
C GLY A 371 10.36 -9.16 -1.52
N MET A 372 11.33 -8.25 -1.61
CA MET A 372 12.38 -8.09 -0.60
C MET A 372 11.83 -7.47 0.68
N PRO A 373 12.19 -7.98 1.87
CA PRO A 373 11.74 -7.47 3.17
C PRO A 373 12.23 -6.04 3.47
N THR A 374 11.45 -5.02 3.16
CA THR A 374 11.84 -3.61 3.35
C THR A 374 12.17 -3.27 4.81
N ALA A 375 11.50 -3.90 5.77
CA ALA A 375 11.80 -3.69 7.20
C ALA A 375 13.21 -4.16 7.63
N ALA A 376 13.91 -4.90 6.77
CA ALA A 376 15.29 -5.33 7.00
C ALA A 376 16.33 -4.45 6.30
N LEU A 377 15.92 -3.52 5.42
CA LEU A 377 16.89 -2.76 4.63
C LEU A 377 17.77 -1.85 5.48
N ALA A 378 17.24 -1.26 6.55
CA ALA A 378 18.06 -0.46 7.47
C ALA A 378 19.16 -1.31 8.12
N ASP A 379 18.87 -2.57 8.47
CA ASP A 379 19.87 -3.49 9.03
C ASP A 379 20.92 -3.90 7.99
N GLU A 380 20.52 -4.14 6.73
CA GLU A 380 21.43 -4.44 5.60
C GLU A 380 22.40 -3.29 5.31
N ILE A 381 21.97 -2.04 5.52
CA ILE A 381 22.82 -0.86 5.40
C ILE A 381 23.79 -0.74 6.59
N LEU A 382 23.32 -1.02 7.80
CA LEU A 382 24.11 -0.86 9.03
C LEU A 382 25.10 -1.99 9.27
N LEU A 383 24.76 -3.22 8.86
CA LEU A 383 25.62 -4.40 9.06
C LEU A 383 26.83 -4.32 8.12
N GLU A 384 28.02 -4.07 8.70
CA GLU A 384 29.28 -3.98 7.96
C GLU A 384 29.71 -5.33 7.36
N GLY A 385 30.58 -5.27 6.37
CA GLY A 385 31.19 -6.45 5.74
C GLY A 385 30.77 -6.65 4.29
N GLU A 386 31.12 -7.83 3.75
CA GLU A 386 30.81 -8.19 2.37
C GLU A 386 29.29 -8.18 2.13
N GLY A 387 28.89 -7.64 0.98
CA GLY A 387 27.48 -7.51 0.59
C GLY A 387 26.70 -6.40 1.30
N GLN A 388 27.37 -5.51 2.04
CA GLN A 388 26.72 -4.33 2.66
C GLN A 388 26.10 -3.43 1.60
N VAL A 389 24.87 -2.97 1.84
CA VAL A 389 24.25 -1.92 1.02
C VAL A 389 24.89 -0.57 1.34
N LYS A 390 25.46 0.09 0.33
CA LYS A 390 26.21 1.34 0.42
C LYS A 390 25.61 2.48 -0.39
N ALA A 391 24.83 2.14 -1.44
CA ALA A 391 24.08 3.10 -2.23
C ALA A 391 22.61 2.78 -2.21
N LEU A 392 21.76 3.80 -2.09
CA LEU A 392 20.32 3.68 -2.13
C LEU A 392 19.70 4.74 -3.04
N ILE A 393 18.89 4.29 -4.00
CA ILE A 393 18.04 5.17 -4.81
C ILE A 393 16.61 5.04 -4.26
N VAL A 394 16.05 6.14 -3.78
CA VAL A 394 14.68 6.23 -3.27
C VAL A 394 13.81 6.93 -4.29
N ASN A 395 12.78 6.26 -4.78
CA ASN A 395 11.78 6.82 -5.69
C ASN A 395 10.41 6.91 -5.02
N SER A 396 9.81 8.10 -5.05
CA SER A 396 8.39 8.29 -4.66
C SER A 396 8.03 7.82 -3.25
N GLY A 397 8.97 7.83 -2.32
CA GLY A 397 8.81 7.38 -0.94
C GLY A 397 9.47 8.29 0.08
N ASN A 398 9.16 8.09 1.35
CA ASN A 398 9.80 8.81 2.47
C ASN A 398 10.17 7.81 3.60
N PRO A 399 11.24 7.02 3.40
CA PRO A 399 11.70 6.01 4.36
C PRO A 399 11.76 6.49 5.81
N VAL A 400 12.36 7.64 6.08
CA VAL A 400 12.51 8.19 7.44
C VAL A 400 11.15 8.39 8.15
N ALA A 401 10.09 8.68 7.40
CA ALA A 401 8.76 8.81 7.97
C ALA A 401 7.95 7.50 7.97
N ALA A 402 8.30 6.54 7.09
CA ALA A 402 7.45 5.40 6.79
C ALA A 402 7.99 4.03 7.23
N TRP A 403 9.33 3.83 7.22
CA TRP A 403 9.90 2.56 7.65
C TRP A 403 9.77 2.38 9.16
N PRO A 404 9.58 1.15 9.64
CA PRO A 404 9.60 0.87 11.06
C PRO A 404 10.99 1.18 11.65
N ASP A 405 11.04 1.49 12.95
CA ASP A 405 12.24 1.93 13.64
C ASP A 405 12.88 3.17 13.00
N GLN A 406 12.26 4.33 13.26
CA GLN A 406 12.73 5.59 12.67
C GLN A 406 14.19 5.90 13.01
N GLN A 407 14.64 5.62 14.24
CA GLN A 407 16.01 5.93 14.68
C GLN A 407 17.04 5.08 13.91
N LYS A 408 16.76 3.77 13.79
CA LYS A 408 17.58 2.85 12.98
C LYS A 408 17.59 3.29 11.51
N THR A 409 16.44 3.70 10.97
CA THR A 409 16.32 4.20 9.59
C THR A 409 17.17 5.45 9.37
N VAL A 410 17.14 6.42 10.28
CA VAL A 410 17.98 7.64 10.20
C VAL A 410 19.45 7.27 10.27
N ALA A 411 19.85 6.38 11.18
CA ALA A 411 21.25 5.92 11.28
C ALA A 411 21.70 5.22 9.99
N ALA A 412 20.83 4.39 9.40
CA ALA A 412 21.10 3.72 8.12
C ALA A 412 21.30 4.73 6.97
N MET A 413 20.40 5.71 6.83
CA MET A 413 20.52 6.73 5.78
C MET A 413 21.83 7.53 5.91
N LYS A 414 22.26 7.85 7.13
CA LYS A 414 23.54 8.56 7.41
C LYS A 414 24.78 7.69 7.14
N LYS A 415 24.64 6.36 7.14
CA LYS A 415 25.74 5.41 6.90
C LYS A 415 26.02 5.17 5.42
N LEU A 416 25.07 5.46 4.53
CA LEU A 416 25.20 5.28 3.09
C LEU A 416 26.36 6.14 2.53
N GLU A 417 27.07 5.61 1.55
CA GLU A 417 28.05 6.34 0.76
C GLU A 417 27.39 7.19 -0.34
N LEU A 418 26.19 6.77 -0.77
CA LEU A 418 25.37 7.51 -1.73
C LEU A 418 23.89 7.31 -1.44
N LEU A 419 23.18 8.39 -1.15
CA LEU A 419 21.71 8.42 -1.07
C LEU A 419 21.18 9.38 -2.13
N VAL A 420 20.49 8.84 -3.13
CA VAL A 420 19.78 9.60 -4.17
C VAL A 420 18.27 9.53 -3.90
N HIS A 421 17.63 10.68 -3.82
CA HIS A 421 16.20 10.75 -3.57
C HIS A 421 15.47 11.53 -4.66
N VAL A 422 14.53 10.90 -5.34
CA VAL A 422 13.61 11.57 -6.26
C VAL A 422 12.42 12.05 -5.46
N ASP A 423 12.29 13.36 -5.26
CA ASP A 423 11.24 13.95 -4.42
C ASP A 423 10.84 15.35 -4.91
N ILE A 424 9.60 15.70 -4.65
CA ILE A 424 9.01 17.01 -5.01
C ILE A 424 9.25 18.09 -3.96
N LYS A 425 9.67 17.70 -2.74
CA LYS A 425 9.88 18.58 -1.58
C LYS A 425 11.01 18.08 -0.70
N MET A 426 11.47 18.93 0.21
CA MET A 426 12.43 18.58 1.25
C MET A 426 11.77 17.71 2.34
N SER A 427 11.45 16.45 1.99
CA SER A 427 10.96 15.47 2.96
C SER A 427 12.01 15.08 4.01
N ALA A 428 11.61 14.31 5.03
CA ALA A 428 12.52 13.82 6.06
C ALA A 428 13.69 13.02 5.46
N THR A 429 13.42 12.19 4.45
CA THR A 429 14.47 11.44 3.74
C THR A 429 15.31 12.36 2.85
N ALA A 430 14.68 13.29 2.14
CA ALA A 430 15.38 14.25 1.28
C ALA A 430 16.43 15.07 2.07
N LYS A 431 16.12 15.45 3.31
CA LYS A 431 17.08 16.16 4.19
C LYS A 431 18.37 15.37 4.51
N LEU A 432 18.36 14.05 4.29
CA LEU A 432 19.54 13.18 4.48
C LEU A 432 20.21 12.78 3.17
N ALA A 433 19.58 13.05 2.01
CA ALA A 433 20.09 12.64 0.71
C ALA A 433 21.35 13.45 0.29
N ASP A 434 22.20 12.82 -0.53
CA ASP A 434 23.33 13.49 -1.16
C ASP A 434 22.90 14.26 -2.42
N TYR A 435 21.93 13.69 -3.15
CA TYR A 435 21.29 14.31 -4.30
C TYR A 435 19.78 14.17 -4.19
N ILE A 436 19.07 15.28 -4.47
CA ILE A 436 17.62 15.30 -4.58
C ILE A 436 17.28 15.67 -6.02
N ILE A 437 16.61 14.77 -6.71
CA ILE A 437 16.17 14.96 -8.10
C ILE A 437 14.75 15.50 -8.10
N ALA A 438 14.56 16.66 -8.69
CA ALA A 438 13.26 17.32 -8.74
C ALA A 438 12.44 16.84 -9.96
N PRO A 439 11.32 16.08 -9.75
CA PRO A 439 10.57 15.52 -10.85
C PRO A 439 9.48 16.45 -11.36
N LYS A 440 9.07 16.25 -12.63
CA LYS A 440 7.80 16.72 -13.17
C LYS A 440 6.63 16.00 -12.45
N VAL A 441 5.49 16.66 -12.33
CA VAL A 441 4.33 16.12 -11.59
C VAL A 441 3.02 16.31 -12.32
N SER A 442 2.04 15.45 -12.02
CA SER A 442 0.62 15.56 -12.42
C SER A 442 0.42 16.00 -13.88
N TYR A 443 -0.03 17.23 -14.12
CA TYR A 443 -0.43 17.74 -15.43
C TYR A 443 0.73 18.18 -16.33
N GLU A 444 1.96 18.07 -15.86
CA GLU A 444 3.18 18.34 -16.65
C GLU A 444 3.62 17.12 -17.47
N VAL A 445 3.00 15.97 -17.26
CA VAL A 445 3.34 14.69 -17.92
C VAL A 445 2.08 13.93 -18.34
N PRO A 446 2.11 13.16 -19.45
CA PRO A 446 1.00 12.32 -19.85
C PRO A 446 0.78 11.18 -18.85
N THR A 447 -0.40 10.59 -18.86
CA THR A 447 -0.75 9.51 -17.93
C THR A 447 -1.86 8.60 -18.47
N ILE A 448 -1.96 7.40 -17.88
CA ILE A 448 -2.97 6.38 -18.18
C ILE A 448 -3.59 5.83 -16.89
N SER A 449 -4.76 5.23 -16.99
CA SER A 449 -5.47 4.62 -15.86
C SER A 449 -4.90 3.26 -15.40
N LEU A 450 -3.66 2.94 -15.74
CA LEU A 450 -3.01 1.65 -15.47
C LEU A 450 -2.96 1.31 -13.97
N ALA A 451 -2.70 2.31 -13.12
CA ALA A 451 -2.56 2.10 -11.67
C ALA A 451 -3.81 1.50 -11.03
N VAL A 452 -5.01 1.93 -11.43
CA VAL A 452 -6.26 1.40 -10.88
C VAL A 452 -6.52 -0.01 -11.37
N GLU A 453 -6.24 -0.31 -12.64
CA GLU A 453 -6.39 -1.66 -13.19
C GLU A 453 -5.43 -2.65 -12.52
N HIS A 454 -4.18 -2.23 -12.28
CA HIS A 454 -3.20 -3.03 -11.54
C HIS A 454 -3.69 -3.36 -10.13
N LEU A 455 -4.21 -2.38 -9.39
CA LEU A 455 -4.68 -2.59 -8.02
C LEU A 455 -5.98 -3.40 -7.90
N GLU A 456 -6.89 -3.27 -8.86
CA GLU A 456 -8.12 -4.09 -8.88
C GLU A 456 -7.81 -5.58 -9.02
N ASN A 457 -6.66 -5.88 -9.62
CA ASN A 457 -6.14 -7.23 -9.77
C ASN A 457 -5.11 -7.60 -8.71
N PHE A 458 -4.83 -6.71 -7.76
CA PHE A 458 -3.95 -6.98 -6.64
C PHE A 458 -4.63 -7.92 -5.65
N SER A 459 -4.23 -9.19 -5.67
CA SER A 459 -4.84 -10.23 -4.89
C SER A 459 -6.36 -10.38 -5.18
N TYR A 460 -7.05 -11.27 -4.53
CA TYR A 460 -8.45 -11.62 -4.84
C TYR A 460 -9.48 -10.54 -4.48
N HIS A 461 -9.14 -9.26 -4.11
CA HIS A 461 -10.01 -8.76 -3.07
C HIS A 461 -10.37 -7.29 -3.09
N TRP A 462 -10.11 -6.58 -4.21
CA TRP A 462 -10.56 -5.19 -4.24
C TRP A 462 -11.81 -4.96 -5.09
N GLY A 463 -12.46 -6.07 -5.46
CA GLY A 463 -13.73 -6.06 -6.16
C GLY A 463 -13.61 -5.45 -7.54
N LEU A 464 -13.30 -6.29 -8.51
CA LEU A 464 -13.15 -5.93 -9.92
C LEU A 464 -14.22 -4.94 -10.39
N CYS A 465 -13.78 -3.83 -11.01
CA CYS A 465 -14.66 -2.89 -11.69
C CYS A 465 -14.89 -3.25 -13.14
N GLU A 466 -15.72 -2.44 -13.78
CA GLU A 466 -15.92 -2.49 -15.22
C GLU A 466 -14.58 -2.21 -15.95
N PRO A 467 -14.38 -2.77 -17.17
CA PRO A 467 -13.14 -2.59 -17.94
C PRO A 467 -13.03 -1.15 -18.47
N PHE A 468 -12.45 -0.28 -17.66
CA PHE A 468 -12.30 1.15 -17.93
C PHE A 468 -10.87 1.47 -18.31
N GLY A 469 -10.70 2.20 -19.43
CA GLY A 469 -9.42 2.74 -19.88
C GLY A 469 -9.51 4.23 -20.11
N MET A 470 -8.45 4.96 -19.74
CA MET A 470 -8.29 6.39 -20.01
C MET A 470 -6.82 6.74 -20.19
N TYR A 471 -6.56 7.64 -21.14
CA TYR A 471 -5.32 8.36 -21.34
C TYR A 471 -5.57 9.86 -21.15
N ALA A 472 -4.60 10.58 -20.63
CA ALA A 472 -4.61 12.03 -20.56
C ALA A 472 -3.22 12.58 -20.95
N PRO A 473 -3.16 13.55 -21.90
CA PRO A 473 -1.92 14.22 -22.26
C PRO A 473 -1.44 15.13 -21.13
N ALA A 474 -0.20 15.62 -21.22
CA ALA A 474 0.25 16.77 -20.46
C ALA A 474 -0.62 17.99 -20.80
N LEU A 475 -0.92 18.81 -19.81
CA LEU A 475 -1.79 19.99 -19.95
C LEU A 475 -1.04 21.31 -19.83
N MET A 476 0.19 21.27 -19.34
CA MET A 476 1.02 22.46 -19.10
C MET A 476 2.49 22.11 -19.22
N ASP A 477 3.28 23.11 -19.54
CA ASP A 477 4.72 23.06 -19.42
C ASP A 477 5.18 23.16 -17.97
N THR A 478 6.43 22.81 -17.71
CA THR A 478 7.09 23.06 -16.41
C THR A 478 7.25 24.57 -16.18
N PRO A 479 7.34 25.02 -14.90
CA PRO A 479 7.60 26.42 -14.60
C PRO A 479 8.84 26.94 -15.32
N GLU A 480 8.77 28.18 -15.86
CA GLU A 480 9.86 28.81 -16.57
C GLU A 480 11.13 28.86 -15.69
N GLY A 481 12.26 28.51 -16.26
CA GLY A 481 13.54 28.48 -15.56
C GLY A 481 13.75 27.27 -14.65
N SER A 482 12.78 26.34 -14.54
CA SER A 482 12.96 25.11 -13.77
C SER A 482 13.78 24.07 -14.53
N ASP A 483 14.45 23.19 -13.78
CA ASP A 483 15.24 22.07 -14.31
C ASP A 483 14.62 20.73 -13.87
N LEU A 484 13.31 20.57 -14.19
CA LEU A 484 12.52 19.39 -13.84
C LEU A 484 12.66 18.31 -14.90
N ILE A 485 12.75 17.06 -14.45
CA ILE A 485 12.86 15.89 -15.32
C ILE A 485 11.73 14.90 -15.04
N GLU A 486 11.31 14.09 -16.00
CA GLU A 486 10.47 12.93 -15.68
C GLU A 486 11.33 11.86 -14.98
N GLU A 487 10.75 11.19 -13.99
CA GLU A 487 11.49 10.19 -13.19
C GLU A 487 12.12 9.10 -14.08
N TRP A 488 11.42 8.61 -15.10
CA TRP A 488 11.93 7.60 -16.02
C TRP A 488 13.10 8.13 -16.88
N GLU A 489 13.07 9.41 -17.28
CA GLU A 489 14.14 10.04 -18.06
C GLU A 489 15.45 10.12 -17.23
N PHE A 490 15.33 10.36 -15.92
CA PHE A 490 16.47 10.34 -15.02
C PHE A 490 17.17 8.97 -15.00
N TYR A 491 16.39 7.87 -14.92
CA TYR A 491 16.96 6.51 -14.94
C TYR A 491 17.53 6.14 -16.30
N TYR A 492 16.89 6.59 -17.37
CA TYR A 492 17.39 6.41 -18.73
C TYR A 492 18.73 7.14 -18.92
N GLY A 493 18.83 8.39 -18.49
CA GLY A 493 20.06 9.18 -18.55
C GLY A 493 21.21 8.62 -17.69
N LEU A 494 20.91 8.04 -16.53
CA LEU A 494 21.89 7.30 -15.72
C LEU A 494 22.40 6.06 -16.46
N ALA A 495 21.51 5.29 -17.08
CA ALA A 495 21.88 4.07 -17.82
C ALA A 495 22.79 4.38 -19.01
N GLN A 496 22.51 5.47 -19.75
CA GLN A 496 23.39 5.93 -20.85
C GLN A 496 24.82 6.21 -20.34
N ARG A 497 24.96 6.92 -19.21
CA ARG A 497 26.25 7.25 -18.59
C ARG A 497 26.99 6.02 -18.06
N LEU A 498 26.24 5.06 -17.57
CA LEU A 498 26.78 3.77 -17.10
C LEU A 498 27.12 2.82 -18.24
N GLY A 499 26.66 3.10 -19.46
CA GLY A 499 26.87 2.23 -20.63
C GLY A 499 26.09 0.91 -20.56
N ILE A 500 24.92 0.92 -19.95
CA ILE A 500 24.04 -0.27 -19.77
C ILE A 500 22.73 -0.12 -20.54
N GLY A 501 22.15 -1.23 -20.99
CA GLY A 501 20.83 -1.28 -21.57
C GLY A 501 19.73 -1.31 -20.50
N LEU A 502 18.58 -0.76 -20.85
CA LEU A 502 17.35 -0.84 -20.06
C LEU A 502 16.28 -1.64 -20.79
N PHE A 503 15.37 -2.20 -20.03
CA PHE A 503 14.20 -2.88 -20.56
C PHE A 503 12.91 -2.38 -19.89
N SER A 504 11.84 -2.34 -20.66
CA SER A 504 10.48 -2.13 -20.16
C SER A 504 9.73 -3.45 -20.10
N PHE A 505 8.76 -3.52 -19.21
CA PHE A 505 7.83 -4.63 -19.09
C PHE A 505 6.47 -4.14 -18.58
N PRO A 506 5.36 -4.77 -18.98
CA PRO A 506 4.05 -4.40 -18.46
C PRO A 506 3.95 -4.69 -16.97
N MET A 507 3.23 -3.85 -16.25
CA MET A 507 2.91 -4.12 -14.85
C MET A 507 2.13 -5.44 -14.76
N GLN A 508 2.49 -6.28 -13.77
CA GLN A 508 1.74 -7.52 -13.58
C GLN A 508 0.48 -7.31 -12.78
N SER A 509 -0.60 -7.96 -13.23
CA SER A 509 -1.65 -8.40 -12.33
C SER A 509 -1.17 -9.70 -11.66
N ARG A 510 -0.95 -9.69 -10.36
CA ARG A 510 -0.35 -10.84 -9.62
C ARG A 510 -1.17 -12.13 -9.70
N THR A 511 -2.43 -12.05 -10.08
CA THR A 511 -3.35 -13.21 -10.18
C THR A 511 -3.64 -13.67 -11.61
N ALA A 512 -3.29 -12.87 -12.63
CA ALA A 512 -3.75 -13.12 -14.00
C ALA A 512 -2.65 -13.19 -15.05
N THR A 513 -1.40 -12.86 -14.73
CA THR A 513 -0.35 -12.76 -15.75
C THR A 513 0.95 -13.39 -15.27
N VAL A 514 1.41 -14.40 -15.97
CA VAL A 514 2.80 -14.86 -15.90
C VAL A 514 3.59 -14.00 -16.89
N ARG A 515 4.65 -13.33 -16.44
CA ARG A 515 5.59 -12.66 -17.33
C ARG A 515 6.27 -13.70 -18.20
N GLU A 516 6.27 -13.45 -19.50
CA GLU A 516 7.00 -14.23 -20.49
C GLU A 516 8.22 -13.43 -20.97
N GLU A 517 9.24 -14.10 -21.49
CA GLU A 517 10.43 -13.44 -22.04
C GLU A 517 10.08 -12.33 -23.05
N ARG A 518 9.08 -12.58 -23.88
CA ARG A 518 8.56 -11.61 -24.87
C ARG A 518 7.88 -10.36 -24.27
N ASP A 519 7.65 -10.32 -22.97
CA ASP A 519 7.08 -9.14 -22.30
C ASP A 519 8.16 -8.11 -21.98
N PHE A 520 9.44 -8.52 -22.00
CA PHE A 520 10.56 -7.63 -21.78
C PHE A 520 10.99 -7.02 -23.13
N VAL A 521 10.89 -5.70 -23.23
CA VAL A 521 11.24 -4.94 -24.40
C VAL A 521 12.46 -4.10 -24.09
N MET A 522 13.58 -4.36 -24.79
CA MET A 522 14.79 -3.56 -24.64
C MET A 522 14.55 -2.15 -25.18
N LEU A 523 14.96 -1.14 -24.45
CA LEU A 523 14.92 0.24 -24.90
C LEU A 523 16.07 0.54 -25.89
N ASP A 524 15.77 1.36 -26.87
CA ASP A 524 16.83 1.98 -27.67
C ASP A 524 17.59 3.01 -26.82
N MET A 525 18.88 2.76 -26.56
CA MET A 525 19.70 3.62 -25.72
C MET A 525 20.36 4.75 -26.52
N ASP A 526 20.31 4.72 -27.86
CA ASP A 526 20.81 5.76 -28.75
C ASP A 526 19.71 6.80 -29.07
N ASN A 527 18.45 6.35 -29.20
CA ASN A 527 17.29 7.20 -29.47
C ASN A 527 16.34 7.18 -28.26
N LYS A 528 16.39 8.22 -27.45
CA LYS A 528 15.53 8.36 -26.27
C LYS A 528 14.07 8.33 -26.65
N PRO A 529 13.26 7.44 -26.03
CA PRO A 529 11.82 7.39 -26.26
C PRO A 529 11.13 8.66 -25.75
N THR A 530 9.93 8.92 -26.25
CA THR A 530 9.04 9.94 -25.67
C THR A 530 8.28 9.34 -24.48
N SER A 531 7.64 10.21 -23.67
CA SER A 531 6.77 9.75 -22.57
C SER A 531 5.60 8.91 -23.07
N ASP A 532 5.06 9.22 -24.26
CA ASP A 532 4.00 8.41 -24.89
C ASP A 532 4.51 7.04 -25.31
N ASP A 533 5.72 6.94 -25.89
CA ASP A 533 6.33 5.65 -26.23
C ASP A 533 6.51 4.80 -24.97
N MET A 534 6.89 5.42 -23.84
CA MET A 534 7.01 4.70 -22.56
C MET A 534 5.67 4.17 -22.06
N LEU A 535 4.58 4.95 -22.22
CA LEU A 535 3.25 4.48 -21.86
C LEU A 535 2.77 3.33 -22.76
N GLU A 536 3.11 3.36 -24.06
CA GLU A 536 2.81 2.28 -24.99
C GLU A 536 3.58 1.00 -24.63
N LEU A 537 4.86 1.11 -24.26
CA LEU A 537 5.66 -0.02 -23.80
C LEU A 537 5.08 -0.67 -22.54
N LEU A 538 4.55 0.14 -21.60
CA LEU A 538 3.88 -0.36 -20.40
C LEU A 538 2.56 -1.08 -20.71
N CYS A 539 1.91 -0.74 -21.81
CA CYS A 539 0.70 -1.38 -22.30
C CYS A 539 0.99 -2.50 -23.31
N ASN A 540 2.24 -2.94 -23.44
CA ASN A 540 2.60 -4.04 -24.35
C ASN A 540 1.73 -5.27 -24.08
N ARG A 541 1.14 -5.84 -25.15
CA ARG A 541 0.20 -6.96 -25.09
C ARG A 541 -1.09 -6.69 -24.31
N SER A 542 -1.45 -5.43 -24.04
CA SER A 542 -2.76 -5.09 -23.50
C SER A 542 -3.89 -5.59 -24.42
N ARG A 543 -5.06 -5.86 -23.84
CA ARG A 543 -6.22 -6.28 -24.64
C ARG A 543 -6.66 -5.18 -25.62
N ILE A 544 -6.63 -3.94 -25.16
CA ILE A 544 -6.98 -2.76 -25.96
C ILE A 544 -5.70 -1.97 -26.22
N PRO A 545 -5.34 -1.73 -27.49
CA PRO A 545 -4.21 -0.87 -27.82
C PRO A 545 -4.39 0.54 -27.23
N LEU A 546 -3.30 1.15 -26.76
CA LEU A 546 -3.35 2.47 -26.14
C LEU A 546 -3.94 3.53 -27.11
N ASP A 547 -3.67 3.42 -28.39
CA ASP A 547 -4.23 4.32 -29.43
C ASP A 547 -5.76 4.26 -29.50
N GLU A 548 -6.38 3.13 -29.23
CA GLU A 548 -7.83 3.05 -29.10
C GLU A 548 -8.33 3.78 -27.85
N VAL A 549 -7.61 3.65 -26.74
CA VAL A 549 -7.95 4.35 -25.48
C VAL A 549 -7.80 5.88 -25.65
N LYS A 550 -6.76 6.34 -26.37
CA LYS A 550 -6.51 7.76 -26.67
C LYS A 550 -7.68 8.44 -27.41
N LYS A 551 -8.52 7.70 -28.16
CA LYS A 551 -9.69 8.25 -28.84
C LYS A 551 -10.80 8.71 -27.89
N HIS A 552 -10.72 8.38 -26.60
CA HIS A 552 -11.75 8.63 -25.60
C HIS A 552 -11.25 9.57 -24.50
N PRO A 553 -11.29 10.89 -24.69
CA PRO A 553 -10.68 11.86 -23.76
C PRO A 553 -11.32 11.86 -22.35
N ASN A 554 -12.54 11.35 -22.18
CA ASN A 554 -13.20 11.19 -20.87
C ASN A 554 -13.03 9.78 -20.27
N GLY A 555 -12.21 8.94 -20.93
CA GLY A 555 -12.15 7.51 -20.69
C GLY A 555 -13.37 6.79 -21.27
N ALA A 556 -13.24 5.49 -21.47
CA ALA A 556 -14.31 4.65 -21.99
C ALA A 556 -14.33 3.28 -21.29
N LEU A 557 -15.48 2.62 -21.40
CA LEU A 557 -15.61 1.21 -21.11
C LEU A 557 -15.29 0.41 -22.36
N PHE A 558 -14.54 -0.66 -22.20
CA PHE A 558 -14.17 -1.61 -23.26
C PHE A 558 -14.72 -3.00 -22.92
N PRO A 559 -16.06 -3.17 -22.86
CA PRO A 559 -16.67 -4.42 -22.48
C PRO A 559 -16.42 -5.51 -23.53
N GLU A 560 -16.19 -6.71 -23.04
CA GLU A 560 -16.14 -7.91 -23.86
C GLU A 560 -16.79 -9.05 -23.07
N LYS A 561 -17.58 -9.84 -23.76
CA LYS A 561 -18.22 -11.00 -23.14
C LYS A 561 -17.25 -12.18 -23.13
N ILE A 562 -16.41 -12.22 -22.08
CA ILE A 562 -15.54 -13.35 -21.81
C ILE A 562 -16.20 -14.19 -20.72
N VAL A 563 -16.21 -15.51 -20.91
CA VAL A 563 -16.64 -16.48 -19.90
C VAL A 563 -15.48 -17.36 -19.49
N ALA A 564 -15.51 -17.84 -18.27
CA ALA A 564 -14.49 -18.78 -17.78
C ALA A 564 -14.63 -20.11 -18.53
N ALA A 565 -13.51 -20.57 -19.11
CA ALA A 565 -13.43 -21.86 -19.77
C ALA A 565 -13.54 -23.01 -18.75
N ALA A 566 -13.94 -24.18 -19.22
CA ALA A 566 -13.95 -25.39 -18.43
C ALA A 566 -12.55 -25.75 -17.91
N LYS A 567 -12.54 -26.42 -16.77
CA LYS A 567 -11.32 -27.05 -16.26
C LYS A 567 -10.77 -28.02 -17.28
N ARG A 568 -9.48 -27.97 -17.51
CA ARG A 568 -8.80 -28.89 -18.41
C ARG A 568 -8.84 -30.31 -17.87
N PRO A 569 -9.07 -31.33 -18.71
CA PRO A 569 -9.16 -32.72 -18.27
C PRO A 569 -7.90 -33.25 -17.55
N ASP A 570 -6.74 -32.70 -17.89
CA ASP A 570 -5.45 -33.06 -17.32
C ASP A 570 -5.06 -32.24 -16.09
N CYS A 571 -5.87 -31.28 -15.68
CA CYS A 571 -5.58 -30.42 -14.53
C CYS A 571 -5.81 -31.16 -13.20
N THR A 572 -4.73 -31.45 -12.49
CA THR A 572 -4.71 -32.07 -11.14
C THR A 572 -4.42 -31.07 -10.03
N ALA A 573 -4.15 -29.79 -10.38
CA ALA A 573 -3.83 -28.74 -9.44
C ALA A 573 -4.97 -28.50 -8.42
N ARG A 574 -4.61 -28.18 -7.17
CA ARG A 574 -5.54 -27.96 -6.07
C ARG A 574 -5.12 -26.76 -5.23
N LEU A 575 -6.10 -25.99 -4.80
CA LEU A 575 -5.91 -24.96 -3.78
C LEU A 575 -5.59 -25.61 -2.44
N ASP A 576 -4.56 -25.15 -1.75
CA ASP A 576 -4.09 -25.70 -0.49
C ASP A 576 -4.58 -24.85 0.70
N ILE A 577 -5.54 -25.38 1.46
CA ILE A 577 -6.04 -24.73 2.69
C ILE A 577 -5.44 -25.35 3.96
N GLY A 578 -4.49 -26.27 3.83
CA GLY A 578 -3.83 -26.95 4.94
C GLY A 578 -2.30 -26.75 4.94
N ASN A 579 -1.82 -25.60 4.44
CA ASN A 579 -0.39 -25.32 4.40
C ASN A 579 0.25 -25.55 5.77
N PRO A 580 1.29 -26.39 5.90
CA PRO A 580 1.83 -26.81 7.20
C PRO A 580 2.39 -25.65 8.03
N ASP A 581 3.00 -24.64 7.40
CA ASP A 581 3.49 -23.45 8.12
C ASP A 581 2.36 -22.65 8.74
N MET A 582 1.25 -22.47 7.99
CA MET A 582 0.08 -21.75 8.48
C MET A 582 -0.67 -22.53 9.55
N MET A 583 -0.76 -23.85 9.43
CA MET A 583 -1.38 -24.70 10.46
C MET A 583 -0.55 -24.68 11.75
N ALA A 584 0.77 -24.73 11.65
CA ALA A 584 1.66 -24.63 12.81
C ALA A 584 1.59 -23.24 13.50
N GLU A 585 1.51 -22.16 12.72
CA GLU A 585 1.35 -20.81 13.27
C GLU A 585 -0.03 -20.63 13.91
N LEU A 586 -1.07 -21.19 13.32
CA LEU A 586 -2.43 -21.18 13.88
C LEU A 586 -2.49 -21.95 15.20
N ASP A 587 -1.85 -23.13 15.27
CA ASP A 587 -1.76 -23.94 16.50
C ASP A 587 -1.02 -23.15 17.61
N ALA A 588 0.11 -22.54 17.28
CA ALA A 588 0.83 -21.67 18.23
C ALA A 588 0.02 -20.45 18.69
N ALA A 589 -0.86 -19.94 17.85
CA ALA A 589 -1.71 -18.80 18.16
C ALA A 589 -2.96 -19.15 18.99
N VAL A 590 -3.24 -20.42 19.30
CA VAL A 590 -4.37 -20.82 20.17
C VAL A 590 -4.28 -20.17 21.55
N VAL A 591 -3.08 -20.10 22.09
CA VAL A 591 -2.84 -19.46 23.40
C VAL A 591 -2.53 -17.99 23.21
N ALA A 592 -3.32 -17.13 23.84
CA ALA A 592 -3.06 -15.69 23.81
C ALA A 592 -1.70 -15.36 24.46
N LYS A 593 -0.92 -14.51 23.81
CA LYS A 593 0.28 -13.95 24.47
C LYS A 593 -0.15 -13.19 25.72
N PRO A 594 0.53 -13.36 26.89
CA PRO A 594 0.24 -12.58 28.08
C PRO A 594 0.31 -11.07 27.78
N ARG A 595 -0.66 -10.31 28.28
CA ARG A 595 -0.59 -8.85 28.24
C ARG A 595 0.48 -8.38 29.22
N ASP A 596 1.26 -7.40 28.82
CA ASP A 596 2.21 -6.72 29.68
C ASP A 596 1.52 -5.53 30.35
N ASP A 597 1.29 -5.61 31.65
CA ASP A 597 0.60 -4.56 32.43
C ASP A 597 1.32 -3.20 32.38
N ARG A 598 2.59 -3.18 31.98
CA ARG A 598 3.32 -1.93 31.74
C ARG A 598 2.79 -1.14 30.53
N PHE A 599 2.12 -1.83 29.59
CA PHE A 599 1.59 -1.28 28.33
C PHE A 599 0.09 -1.58 28.17
N PRO A 600 -0.77 -0.91 28.97
CA PRO A 600 -2.20 -1.26 29.07
C PRO A 600 -3.02 -0.84 27.86
N PHE A 601 -2.50 0.02 26.99
CA PHE A 601 -3.16 0.45 25.76
C PHE A 601 -2.61 -0.27 24.54
N THR A 602 -3.41 -0.29 23.46
CA THR A 602 -2.99 -0.86 22.18
C THR A 602 -3.08 0.20 21.09
N LEU A 603 -1.93 0.56 20.50
CA LEU A 603 -1.86 1.49 19.38
C LEU A 603 -2.28 0.78 18.08
N VAL A 604 -3.25 1.38 17.38
CA VAL A 604 -3.65 0.97 16.04
C VAL A 604 -3.41 2.10 15.03
N SER A 605 -2.93 1.74 13.85
CA SER A 605 -2.76 2.68 12.76
C SER A 605 -4.11 3.06 12.14
N ARG A 606 -4.29 4.33 11.73
CA ARG A 606 -5.47 4.80 11.00
C ARG A 606 -5.12 5.64 9.79
N ARG A 607 -6.03 5.73 8.85
CA ARG A 607 -5.92 6.63 7.70
C ARG A 607 -6.66 7.93 7.93
N MET A 608 -6.09 9.03 7.42
CA MET A 608 -6.68 10.37 7.47
C MET A 608 -7.17 10.79 6.08
N LYS A 609 -8.27 11.56 6.03
CA LYS A 609 -8.82 12.07 4.75
C LYS A 609 -7.95 13.12 4.07
N ASN A 610 -7.15 13.82 4.87
CA ASN A 610 -6.31 14.94 4.47
C ASN A 610 -4.87 14.56 4.13
N ALA A 611 -4.51 13.29 4.21
CA ALA A 611 -3.17 12.81 3.90
C ALA A 611 -3.20 11.58 3.00
N TYR A 612 -2.11 11.34 2.29
CA TYR A 612 -1.84 10.10 1.58
C TYR A 612 -0.45 9.62 1.98
N ASN A 613 -0.39 8.68 2.92
CA ASN A 613 0.84 8.29 3.61
C ASN A 613 1.55 9.53 4.19
N SER A 614 2.82 9.79 3.84
CA SER A 614 3.59 10.96 4.26
C SER A 614 3.31 12.24 3.45
N SER A 615 2.44 12.17 2.43
CA SER A 615 2.21 13.27 1.49
C SER A 615 0.92 14.03 1.76
N LEU A 616 0.81 15.25 1.21
CA LEU A 616 -0.38 16.12 1.19
C LEU A 616 -0.80 16.69 2.54
N ARG A 617 -0.02 16.49 3.60
CA ARG A 617 -0.35 16.89 4.98
C ARG A 617 -0.42 18.41 5.17
N ASP A 618 0.28 19.14 4.33
CA ASP A 618 0.52 20.59 4.39
C ASP A 618 -0.32 21.42 3.40
N LEU A 619 -1.15 20.78 2.58
CA LEU A 619 -1.97 21.50 1.61
C LEU A 619 -3.10 22.29 2.31
N PRO A 620 -3.22 23.63 2.06
CA PRO A 620 -4.15 24.49 2.76
C PRO A 620 -5.59 23.99 2.74
N ARG A 621 -6.06 23.49 1.60
CA ARG A 621 -7.41 22.92 1.45
C ARG A 621 -7.67 21.72 2.34
N LEU A 622 -6.63 20.88 2.57
CA LEU A 622 -6.74 19.67 3.36
C LEU A 622 -6.55 19.93 4.85
N VAL A 623 -5.84 21.00 5.21
CA VAL A 623 -5.53 21.39 6.60
C VAL A 623 -6.54 22.39 7.18
N LYS A 624 -7.67 22.63 6.52
CA LYS A 624 -8.73 23.57 6.97
C LYS A 624 -9.18 23.42 8.42
N THR A 625 -8.95 22.27 9.03
CA THR A 625 -9.27 21.98 10.44
C THR A 625 -8.24 22.50 11.43
N LYS A 626 -7.19 23.20 11.00
CA LYS A 626 -6.06 23.66 11.83
C LYS A 626 -5.29 22.54 12.54
N ARG A 627 -5.34 21.31 12.03
CA ARG A 627 -4.64 20.13 12.59
C ARG A 627 -3.73 19.50 11.54
N PRO A 628 -2.52 20.04 11.31
CA PRO A 628 -1.54 19.45 10.38
C PRO A 628 -0.88 18.18 10.96
N TYR A 629 -1.02 17.95 12.27
CA TYR A 629 -0.49 16.79 12.98
C TYR A 629 -1.42 15.57 12.92
N ASN A 630 -0.93 14.42 13.35
CA ASN A 630 -1.72 13.21 13.57
C ASN A 630 -2.17 13.11 15.03
N PRO A 631 -3.44 13.40 15.34
CA PRO A 631 -3.92 13.30 16.71
C PRO A 631 -3.77 11.88 17.29
N ALA A 632 -3.47 11.81 18.57
CA ALA A 632 -3.52 10.59 19.36
C ALA A 632 -4.96 10.39 19.87
N TYR A 633 -5.76 9.66 19.10
CA TYR A 633 -7.18 9.47 19.43
C TYR A 633 -7.36 8.41 20.49
N LEU A 634 -8.13 8.75 21.55
CA LEU A 634 -8.51 7.89 22.67
C LEU A 634 -10.02 7.91 22.88
N HIS A 635 -10.55 6.85 23.49
CA HIS A 635 -11.93 6.87 23.94
C HIS A 635 -12.12 7.93 25.05
N PRO A 636 -13.25 8.66 25.12
CA PRO A 636 -13.48 9.64 26.20
C PRO A 636 -13.31 9.09 27.61
N ASP A 637 -13.70 7.82 27.87
CA ASP A 637 -13.54 7.18 29.17
C ASP A 637 -12.06 6.97 29.53
N ASP A 638 -11.20 6.67 28.54
CA ASP A 638 -9.76 6.53 28.74
C ASP A 638 -9.12 7.89 29.06
N LEU A 639 -9.53 8.96 28.35
CA LEU A 639 -9.08 10.32 28.64
C LEU A 639 -9.44 10.71 30.07
N ALA A 640 -10.70 10.49 30.47
CA ALA A 640 -11.15 10.78 31.83
C ALA A 640 -10.39 9.98 32.90
N ALA A 641 -10.13 8.67 32.65
CA ALA A 641 -9.35 7.82 33.55
C ALA A 641 -7.89 8.27 33.70
N LEU A 642 -7.32 8.87 32.65
CA LEU A 642 -5.95 9.43 32.65
C LEU A 642 -5.89 10.88 33.18
N GLY A 643 -7.03 11.54 33.41
CA GLY A 643 -7.11 12.95 33.79
C GLY A 643 -6.67 13.89 32.67
N LEU A 644 -6.99 13.53 31.41
CA LEU A 644 -6.61 14.26 30.20
C LEU A 644 -7.81 14.91 29.55
N ASP A 645 -7.57 16.07 28.95
CA ASP A 645 -8.51 16.77 28.08
C ASP A 645 -8.10 16.70 26.60
N ASP A 646 -9.04 17.07 25.74
CA ASP A 646 -8.82 17.16 24.27
C ASP A 646 -7.78 18.24 23.99
N GLY A 647 -6.67 17.90 23.40
CA GLY A 647 -5.55 18.79 23.10
C GLY A 647 -4.35 18.67 24.04
N ASP A 648 -4.44 17.89 25.10
CA ASP A 648 -3.32 17.69 26.01
C ASP A 648 -2.16 16.93 25.36
N TYR A 649 -0.95 17.27 25.80
CA TYR A 649 0.25 16.56 25.38
C TYR A 649 0.41 15.28 26.20
N ILE A 650 0.69 14.18 25.50
CA ILE A 650 0.88 12.86 26.12
C ILE A 650 2.17 12.20 25.65
N GLU A 651 2.89 11.56 26.54
CA GLU A 651 3.92 10.59 26.16
C GLU A 651 3.24 9.27 25.84
N ILE A 652 3.61 8.72 24.69
CA ILE A 652 3.22 7.38 24.22
C ILE A 652 4.50 6.55 24.18
N ARG A 653 4.54 5.46 24.93
CA ARG A 653 5.73 4.62 25.10
C ARG A 653 5.42 3.17 24.79
N SER A 654 6.21 2.56 23.90
CA SER A 654 6.28 1.11 23.72
C SER A 654 7.48 0.51 24.47
N ALA A 655 7.68 -0.80 24.36
CA ALA A 655 8.90 -1.44 24.83
C ALA A 655 10.17 -0.95 24.10
N HIS A 656 10.03 -0.45 22.87
CA HIS A 656 11.13 -0.03 22.00
C HIS A 656 11.48 1.45 22.13
N GLY A 657 10.47 2.33 22.21
CA GLY A 657 10.71 3.77 22.17
C GLY A 657 9.56 4.59 22.75
N ALA A 658 9.69 5.90 22.66
CA ALA A 658 8.66 6.84 23.11
C ALA A 658 8.52 8.03 22.14
N ILE A 659 7.31 8.54 22.03
CA ILE A 659 6.97 9.75 21.28
C ILE A 659 6.05 10.64 22.13
N VAL A 660 5.98 11.91 21.78
CA VAL A 660 4.97 12.82 22.33
C VAL A 660 3.86 12.99 21.31
N GLY A 661 2.60 12.88 21.72
CA GLY A 661 1.42 13.08 20.88
C GLY A 661 0.48 14.11 21.48
N ILE A 662 -0.53 14.51 20.71
CA ILE A 662 -1.62 15.41 21.13
C ILE A 662 -2.89 14.59 21.26
N ALA A 663 -3.41 14.45 22.47
CA ALA A 663 -4.60 13.66 22.78
C ALA A 663 -5.86 14.25 22.12
N ASN A 664 -6.70 13.40 21.58
CA ASN A 664 -8.01 13.79 21.07
C ASN A 664 -9.07 12.71 21.36
N ALA A 665 -10.26 13.15 21.68
CA ALA A 665 -11.38 12.26 21.94
C ALA A 665 -11.94 11.63 20.66
N ASP A 666 -12.17 10.31 20.68
CA ASP A 666 -12.89 9.59 19.60
C ASP A 666 -13.75 8.46 20.19
N LYS A 667 -15.04 8.71 20.36
CA LYS A 667 -16.02 7.73 20.86
C LYS A 667 -16.25 6.53 19.94
N THR A 668 -15.68 6.52 18.75
CA THR A 668 -15.77 5.39 17.82
C THR A 668 -14.74 4.29 18.13
N LEU A 669 -13.75 4.61 18.96
CA LEU A 669 -12.76 3.64 19.45
C LEU A 669 -13.37 2.75 20.54
N LYS A 670 -12.77 1.59 20.73
CA LYS A 670 -12.96 0.75 21.92
C LYS A 670 -12.09 1.30 23.05
N PRO A 671 -12.55 1.31 24.32
CA PRO A 671 -11.67 1.64 25.45
C PRO A 671 -10.39 0.78 25.44
N GLY A 672 -9.26 1.37 25.87
CA GLY A 672 -7.94 0.74 25.82
C GLY A 672 -7.26 0.78 24.43
N VAL A 673 -7.88 1.41 23.44
CA VAL A 673 -7.30 1.56 22.09
C VAL A 673 -6.87 3.00 21.85
N LEU A 674 -5.59 3.18 21.57
CA LEU A 674 -5.02 4.41 21.01
C LEU A 674 -4.99 4.32 19.48
N SER A 675 -5.41 5.35 18.75
CA SER A 675 -5.41 5.33 17.29
C SER A 675 -4.72 6.55 16.70
N MET A 676 -3.63 6.35 15.95
CA MET A 676 -2.86 7.42 15.30
C MET A 676 -2.61 7.10 13.82
N ALA A 677 -2.48 8.15 12.99
CA ALA A 677 -2.01 7.97 11.62
C ALA A 677 -0.49 7.80 11.60
N HIS A 678 0.00 6.88 10.76
CA HIS A 678 1.42 6.69 10.52
C HIS A 678 1.99 7.73 9.54
N ALA A 679 3.32 7.72 9.37
CA ALA A 679 4.07 8.53 8.41
C ALA A 679 3.94 10.06 8.62
N TYR A 680 3.79 10.48 9.86
CA TYR A 680 3.91 11.85 10.33
C TYR A 680 5.22 12.00 11.13
N GLY A 681 5.62 13.26 11.37
CA GLY A 681 6.82 13.58 12.16
C GLY A 681 8.12 13.26 11.42
N ASP A 682 8.81 14.28 11.00
CA ASP A 682 10.08 14.14 10.27
C ASP A 682 11.26 13.73 11.17
N GLY A 683 11.03 13.56 12.48
CA GLY A 683 12.05 13.27 13.46
C GLY A 683 12.79 14.53 13.94
N ALA A 684 13.33 14.50 15.15
CA ALA A 684 14.18 15.57 15.67
C ALA A 684 15.52 15.53 14.93
N LEU A 685 15.59 16.13 13.74
CA LEU A 685 16.85 16.26 12.96
C LEU A 685 17.65 17.49 13.36
N SER A 686 17.26 18.20 14.42
CA SER A 686 17.90 19.42 14.83
C SER A 686 18.59 19.25 16.21
N GLU A 687 19.86 18.99 16.18
CA GLU A 687 20.78 19.22 17.30
C GLU A 687 21.17 20.72 17.45
N ASN A 688 20.48 21.62 16.72
CA ASN A 688 20.83 23.01 16.62
C ASN A 688 20.15 23.82 17.74
N ALA A 689 20.90 24.63 18.50
CA ALA A 689 20.40 25.47 19.60
C ALA A 689 19.32 26.50 19.19
N ASN A 690 19.17 26.76 17.88
CA ASN A 690 18.15 27.63 17.28
C ASN A 690 16.97 26.86 16.67
N ALA A 691 16.84 25.56 16.97
CA ALA A 691 15.71 24.75 16.49
C ALA A 691 14.38 25.28 17.04
N PRO A 692 13.28 25.17 16.25
CA PRO A 692 11.94 25.44 16.73
C PRO A 692 11.66 24.62 18.02
N LYS A 693 10.87 25.18 18.93
CA LYS A 693 10.44 24.44 20.13
C LYS A 693 9.79 23.13 19.72
N GLN A 694 10.01 22.07 20.49
CA GLN A 694 9.44 20.73 20.24
C GLN A 694 7.91 20.77 20.05
N GLU A 695 7.23 21.64 20.81
CA GLU A 695 5.78 21.86 20.72
C GLU A 695 5.35 22.41 19.34
N ASP A 696 6.10 23.37 18.79
CA ASP A 696 5.83 23.96 17.47
C ASP A 696 6.03 22.93 16.34
N ILE A 697 7.07 22.08 16.47
CA ILE A 697 7.34 20.99 15.52
C ILE A 697 6.20 19.98 15.58
N LEU A 698 5.82 19.55 16.79
CA LEU A 698 4.76 18.58 17.03
C LEU A 698 3.43 19.05 16.42
N PHE A 699 3.09 20.33 16.62
CA PHE A 699 1.88 20.92 16.08
C PHE A 699 1.88 21.05 14.55
N ARG A 700 3.04 21.24 13.92
CA ARG A 700 3.18 21.39 12.46
C ARG A 700 3.33 20.05 11.74
N GLU A 701 4.09 19.12 12.30
CA GLU A 701 4.54 17.90 11.61
C GLU A 701 3.92 16.63 12.18
N GLY A 702 3.43 16.68 13.42
CA GLY A 702 2.93 15.52 14.14
C GLY A 702 4.04 14.62 14.69
N SER A 703 3.68 13.40 15.06
CA SER A 703 4.54 12.43 15.71
C SER A 703 4.75 11.20 14.86
N ASN A 704 5.98 10.71 14.82
CA ASN A 704 6.30 9.50 14.06
C ASN A 704 6.06 8.24 14.89
N THR A 705 4.98 7.54 14.59
CA THR A 705 4.66 6.26 15.24
C THR A 705 5.66 5.15 14.96
N SER A 706 6.47 5.26 13.89
CA SER A 706 7.52 4.28 13.56
C SER A 706 8.64 4.22 14.61
N ALA A 707 8.83 5.30 15.37
CA ALA A 707 9.79 5.33 16.49
C ALA A 707 9.39 4.41 17.66
N LEU A 708 8.16 3.93 17.68
CA LEU A 708 7.65 2.97 18.68
C LEU A 708 7.83 1.51 18.28
N ILE A 709 8.27 1.23 17.04
CA ILE A 709 8.23 -0.10 16.42
C ILE A 709 9.64 -0.69 16.37
N SER A 710 9.83 -1.86 17.00
CA SER A 710 11.03 -2.67 16.82
C SER A 710 10.98 -3.43 15.48
N THR A 711 12.12 -3.56 14.82
CA THR A 711 12.30 -4.47 13.68
C THR A 711 12.97 -5.78 14.05
N ASP A 712 13.43 -5.91 15.29
CA ASP A 712 14.20 -7.05 15.75
C ASP A 712 13.34 -8.17 16.33
N ASP A 713 12.14 -7.81 16.81
CA ASP A 713 11.20 -8.70 17.48
C ASP A 713 9.81 -8.63 16.84
N ASP A 714 9.01 -9.70 17.02
CA ASP A 714 7.59 -9.78 16.70
C ASP A 714 7.27 -9.35 15.24
N TYR A 715 7.93 -10.01 14.29
CA TYR A 715 7.72 -9.83 12.87
C TYR A 715 7.21 -11.10 12.18
N ASP A 716 6.51 -10.93 11.06
CA ASP A 716 6.12 -12.03 10.18
C ASP A 716 7.38 -12.67 9.58
N ARG A 717 7.56 -13.98 9.78
CA ARG A 717 8.80 -14.70 9.45
C ARG A 717 9.08 -14.82 7.95
N PHE A 718 8.08 -14.59 7.11
CA PHE A 718 8.22 -14.69 5.64
C PHE A 718 8.47 -13.35 4.99
N SER A 719 7.79 -12.31 5.44
CA SER A 719 7.89 -10.97 4.87
C SER A 719 8.82 -10.04 5.64
N GLY A 720 9.14 -10.39 6.90
CA GLY A 720 9.89 -9.51 7.80
C GLY A 720 9.13 -8.29 8.29
N ILE A 721 7.83 -8.12 7.97
CA ILE A 721 7.04 -7.01 8.46
C ILE A 721 6.85 -7.11 9.99
N PRO A 722 7.28 -6.10 10.76
CA PRO A 722 7.07 -6.12 12.21
C PRO A 722 5.62 -5.76 12.56
N ARG A 723 5.28 -5.89 13.83
CA ARG A 723 3.99 -5.40 14.35
C ARG A 723 3.95 -3.87 14.29
N MET A 724 3.31 -3.33 13.27
CA MET A 724 3.16 -1.89 13.04
C MET A 724 1.79 -1.35 13.49
N SER A 725 0.88 -2.24 13.83
CA SER A 725 -0.45 -1.96 14.41
C SER A 725 -0.73 -3.02 15.48
N ALA A 726 -1.70 -2.79 16.36
CA ALA A 726 -1.92 -3.60 17.56
C ALA A 726 -0.69 -3.61 18.52
N LEU A 727 0.06 -2.49 18.56
CA LEU A 727 1.29 -2.35 19.35
C LEU A 727 0.95 -2.01 20.80
N PRO A 728 1.42 -2.79 21.81
CA PRO A 728 1.26 -2.45 23.21
C PRO A 728 1.98 -1.15 23.58
N VAL A 729 1.27 -0.21 24.23
CA VAL A 729 1.81 1.08 24.63
C VAL A 729 1.30 1.53 26.01
N ALA A 730 2.11 2.34 26.69
CA ALA A 730 1.71 3.12 27.86
C ALA A 730 1.47 4.57 27.47
N ILE A 731 0.56 5.23 28.16
CA ILE A 731 0.24 6.64 27.98
C ILE A 731 0.41 7.37 29.29
N ARG A 732 1.09 8.52 29.27
CA ARG A 732 1.28 9.37 30.43
C ARG A 732 1.05 10.83 30.06
N PRO A 733 0.43 11.66 30.93
CA PRO A 733 0.39 13.10 30.74
C PRO A 733 1.82 13.67 30.66
N VAL A 734 2.06 14.57 29.73
CA VAL A 734 3.26 15.42 29.74
C VAL A 734 2.86 16.75 30.39
N PRO A 735 3.52 17.18 31.50
CA PRO A 735 3.21 18.46 32.08
C PRO A 735 3.35 19.57 31.06
N SER A 736 2.31 20.34 30.83
CA SER A 736 2.39 21.58 30.04
C SER A 736 3.46 22.47 30.67
N GLN A 737 4.50 22.84 29.88
CA GLN A 737 5.37 23.92 30.35
C GLN A 737 4.51 25.18 30.45
N PRO A 738 4.60 25.94 31.52
CA PRO A 738 3.86 27.19 31.65
C PRO A 738 4.22 28.07 30.43
N ALA A 739 3.18 28.65 29.84
CA ALA A 739 3.37 29.62 28.76
C ALA A 739 4.42 30.67 29.20
N PRO A 740 5.38 31.03 28.37
CA PRO A 740 6.29 32.11 28.71
C PRO A 740 5.45 33.37 28.96
N GLN A 741 5.62 33.97 30.19
CA GLN A 741 5.00 35.23 30.61
C GLN A 741 5.38 36.37 29.67
#